data_b118d6fecaee1d993df140c6e5c9142d
#
_entry.id   b118d6fecaee1d993df140c6e5c9142d
#
_cell.length_a   1.000
_cell.length_b   1.000
_cell.length_c   1.000
_cell.angle_alpha   90.00
_cell.angle_beta   90.00
_cell.angle_gamma   90.00
#
_symmetry.space_group_name_H-M   'P 1'
#
loop_
_entity.id
_entity.type
_entity.pdbx_description
1 polymer ?
#
loop_
_entity_poly.entity_id
_entity_poly.type
_entity_poly.pdbx_seq_one_letter_code
_entity_poly.pdbx_strand_id
1 'polypeptide(L)'
;MKRISFNLMGVLCILFSTCFYACSEKRTLNSDYEIIPKPLDVNCKGDASFLLKDGVAVIYPENNQKMQDNAEFLVDYVERQTGVKLTSHAGMPVDGAICLTLDLSDDNAEAYKLIVNDKRVCISGASEAGVFYGIQTLRKSLPVAQDINVNLSAVEIYDKPRFAYRGAMLDVARHFYTVDEVKTFIDMLALHNINRFHWHLTDDQGWRIEIKKYPKLMSVASERKETVVGRWYSGIYDGKPYGGYYTQDELRDVIDYAAKRHITIIPEVDLPGHMQAALTAYPELGCTGGPYEVRTIWGVSQDVLCVGNDFTLQFVKDVLSEVADIFPSEYIHIGGDECPKVRWEKCPKCQERIKSLGLKSDAKHTKEQRLQSYMIQEAAKYLKEKGKRIIGWTEILEGGLVPDATLMSWIGESGGIEAAHQHHDVIMTPNTYLYFDYYQSKKVEDEPLAIGGYLPIEKTYNYEPMPKELTKEEQQYIKGVQANLWTEYIPVFSQVQYMVLPRLGAAAEVQWTDPSKKDYKDFLRRVPHLVAVYDCYGWNYATHVYDVNVDMKADTVNHVLNVQLSTMADDPIYYTLDGQDPTEKSLKYTKPFTIDQSVVLKTMAVHPDRTSKISVDTIRFNKATLKHVVLLQPNESRFSPDGPVVLVDGRNGNHSFDTGAWLAVAGNDLEAVINMQAETILSSASVHVYVRKDAWLFDARGFSVSVSSDNKNYKEVASQEYKQMQESDSDGIIEHELSFDPCKATYVKIKVISEKSMPDWHWDAGKAPFLLVDEIILN
;
A
#
# COMPACT_ATOMS: atom_id res chain seq x y z
N MET A 1 -63.44 -49.14 43.72
CA MET A 1 -64.90 -48.82 43.74
C MET A 1 -65.16 -47.69 42.74
N LYS A 2 -66.16 -47.95 41.90
CA LYS A 2 -66.94 -47.07 41.00
C LYS A 2 -66.19 -46.38 39.83
N ARG A 3 -66.49 -46.93 38.66
CA ARG A 3 -66.61 -46.37 37.33
C ARG A 3 -67.51 -45.13 37.32
N ILE A 4 -67.18 -44.16 36.49
CA ILE A 4 -68.21 -43.45 35.69
C ILE A 4 -67.52 -43.07 34.35
N SER A 5 -68.09 -43.63 33.29
CA SER A 5 -67.89 -43.28 31.89
C SER A 5 -68.69 -42.00 31.55
N PHE A 6 -68.21 -41.18 30.70
CA PHE A 6 -69.04 -40.30 29.86
C PHE A 6 -68.44 -40.18 28.46
N ASN A 7 -69.19 -40.64 27.52
CA ASN A 7 -69.10 -40.37 26.10
C ASN A 7 -69.43 -38.90 25.83
N LEU A 8 -68.65 -38.23 24.96
CA LEU A 8 -69.27 -37.22 24.10
C LEU A 8 -68.47 -37.06 22.79
N MET A 9 -69.16 -37.37 21.82
CA MET A 9 -69.35 -36.97 20.42
C MET A 9 -68.33 -35.91 19.88
N GLY A 10 -67.71 -36.30 18.77
CA GLY A 10 -66.79 -35.50 18.01
C GLY A 10 -67.43 -34.29 17.31
N VAL A 11 -66.65 -33.24 17.23
CA VAL A 11 -66.80 -32.23 16.20
C VAL A 11 -65.43 -32.09 15.54
N LEU A 12 -65.33 -32.58 14.30
CA LEU A 12 -64.17 -32.47 13.43
C LEU A 12 -64.15 -31.03 12.84
N CYS A 13 -63.52 -30.13 13.50
CA CYS A 13 -63.14 -28.81 12.88
C CYS A 13 -61.92 -28.98 11.98
N ILE A 14 -62.16 -29.12 10.67
CA ILE A 14 -61.17 -29.01 9.64
C ILE A 14 -60.85 -27.51 9.56
N LEU A 15 -59.74 -27.08 10.24
CA LEU A 15 -59.11 -25.80 10.03
C LEU A 15 -58.30 -25.90 8.72
N PHE A 16 -58.88 -25.39 7.64
CA PHE A 16 -58.15 -25.02 6.44
C PHE A 16 -57.17 -23.87 6.84
N SER A 17 -55.94 -24.19 7.18
CA SER A 17 -54.86 -23.21 7.18
C SER A 17 -54.55 -22.83 5.74
N THR A 18 -55.27 -21.84 5.24
CA THR A 18 -54.81 -21.08 4.08
C THR A 18 -53.55 -20.31 4.50
N CYS A 19 -52.38 -20.88 4.21
CA CYS A 19 -51.16 -20.11 4.17
C CYS A 19 -51.34 -19.03 3.08
N PHE A 20 -51.79 -17.87 3.48
CA PHE A 20 -51.56 -16.66 2.68
C PHE A 20 -50.04 -16.44 2.68
N TYR A 21 -49.36 -16.91 1.64
CA TYR A 21 -48.09 -16.29 1.25
C TYR A 21 -48.48 -14.86 0.89
N ALA A 22 -48.38 -13.97 1.86
CA ALA A 22 -48.29 -12.54 1.59
C ALA A 22 -47.02 -12.38 0.80
N CYS A 23 -47.10 -12.23 -0.51
CA CYS A 23 -46.04 -11.75 -1.34
C CYS A 23 -45.78 -10.31 -0.85
N SER A 24 -44.90 -10.15 0.12
CA SER A 24 -44.43 -8.79 0.48
C SER A 24 -43.72 -8.24 -0.76
N GLU A 25 -44.25 -7.18 -1.31
CA GLU A 25 -43.54 -6.47 -2.39
C GLU A 25 -42.13 -6.17 -1.93
N LYS A 26 -41.14 -6.60 -2.74
CA LYS A 26 -39.73 -6.28 -2.46
C LYS A 26 -39.59 -4.76 -2.38
N ARG A 27 -38.86 -4.30 -1.38
CA ARG A 27 -38.48 -2.87 -1.25
C ARG A 27 -37.72 -2.45 -2.48
N THR A 28 -37.96 -1.23 -3.01
CA THR A 28 -37.21 -0.67 -4.13
C THR A 28 -36.24 0.40 -3.64
N LEU A 29 -34.97 0.28 -4.01
CA LEU A 29 -33.92 1.26 -3.76
C LEU A 29 -33.46 1.89 -5.07
N ASN A 30 -32.92 3.11 -5.00
CA ASN A 30 -32.40 3.80 -6.18
C ASN A 30 -30.91 3.47 -6.38
N SER A 31 -30.48 3.49 -7.64
CA SER A 31 -29.06 3.50 -8.00
C SER A 31 -28.41 4.83 -7.65
N ASP A 32 -27.08 4.80 -7.42
CA ASP A 32 -26.25 5.98 -7.24
C ASP A 32 -25.03 5.89 -8.15
N TYR A 33 -24.85 6.86 -9.03
CA TYR A 33 -23.72 6.92 -9.98
C TYR A 33 -22.50 7.65 -9.43
N GLU A 34 -22.48 7.96 -8.15
CA GLU A 34 -21.34 8.49 -7.40
C GLU A 34 -20.33 7.37 -7.08
N ILE A 35 -19.59 6.91 -8.09
CA ILE A 35 -18.77 5.70 -8.05
C ILE A 35 -17.26 6.01 -8.11
N ILE A 36 -16.44 5.02 -7.75
CA ILE A 36 -14.98 5.03 -7.84
C ILE A 36 -14.52 3.90 -8.80
N PRO A 37 -13.62 4.17 -9.79
CA PRO A 37 -13.14 5.49 -10.19
C PRO A 37 -14.24 6.35 -10.80
N LYS A 38 -14.07 7.69 -10.74
CA LYS A 38 -15.03 8.67 -11.24
C LYS A 38 -15.04 8.65 -12.77
N PRO A 39 -16.22 8.45 -13.40
CA PRO A 39 -16.32 8.49 -14.86
C PRO A 39 -16.06 9.86 -15.46
N LEU A 40 -15.66 9.88 -16.73
CA LEU A 40 -15.34 11.10 -17.47
C LEU A 40 -16.54 12.01 -17.61
N ASP A 41 -17.69 11.49 -18.07
CA ASP A 41 -18.92 12.26 -18.24
C ASP A 41 -20.12 11.48 -17.67
N VAL A 42 -20.88 12.15 -16.80
CA VAL A 42 -22.13 11.64 -16.21
C VAL A 42 -23.23 12.64 -16.41
N ASN A 43 -24.26 12.30 -17.18
CA ASN A 43 -25.39 13.16 -17.51
C ASN A 43 -26.70 12.53 -17.04
N CYS A 44 -27.23 12.93 -15.88
CA CYS A 44 -28.53 12.54 -15.39
C CYS A 44 -29.66 13.07 -16.31
N LYS A 45 -30.63 12.24 -16.64
CA LYS A 45 -31.67 12.53 -17.67
C LYS A 45 -33.07 12.70 -17.05
N GLY A 46 -33.20 13.32 -15.90
CA GLY A 46 -34.47 13.62 -15.23
C GLY A 46 -35.03 12.43 -14.46
N ASP A 47 -36.37 12.37 -14.30
CA ASP A 47 -37.04 11.42 -13.38
C ASP A 47 -37.36 10.04 -13.99
N ALA A 48 -37.01 9.80 -15.25
CA ALA A 48 -37.17 8.48 -15.86
C ALA A 48 -36.25 7.45 -15.21
N SER A 49 -36.66 6.19 -15.21
CA SER A 49 -35.90 5.11 -14.58
C SER A 49 -36.23 3.75 -15.19
N PHE A 50 -35.31 2.80 -15.05
CA PHE A 50 -35.50 1.40 -15.39
C PHE A 50 -35.62 0.55 -14.11
N LEU A 51 -36.69 -0.22 -13.98
CA LEU A 51 -36.88 -1.09 -12.82
C LEU A 51 -36.13 -2.44 -13.02
N LEU A 52 -35.02 -2.60 -12.30
CA LEU A 52 -34.28 -3.85 -12.25
C LEU A 52 -34.93 -4.77 -11.19
N LYS A 53 -35.45 -5.90 -11.67
CA LYS A 53 -36.15 -6.91 -10.87
C LYS A 53 -35.93 -8.32 -11.38
N ASP A 54 -36.39 -9.33 -10.65
CA ASP A 54 -36.28 -10.71 -11.06
C ASP A 54 -36.80 -10.95 -12.49
N GLY A 55 -36.08 -11.74 -13.26
CA GLY A 55 -36.40 -12.13 -14.62
C GLY A 55 -35.98 -11.11 -15.71
N VAL A 56 -35.43 -9.95 -15.36
CA VAL A 56 -34.83 -9.07 -16.39
C VAL A 56 -33.70 -9.80 -17.08
N ALA A 57 -33.67 -9.74 -18.42
CA ALA A 57 -32.67 -10.41 -19.22
C ALA A 57 -31.44 -9.52 -19.47
N VAL A 58 -30.25 -10.14 -19.48
CA VAL A 58 -29.01 -9.56 -20.00
C VAL A 58 -28.79 -10.16 -21.39
N ILE A 59 -28.82 -9.32 -22.42
CA ILE A 59 -28.71 -9.72 -23.82
C ILE A 59 -27.34 -9.34 -24.35
N TYR A 60 -26.66 -10.30 -24.99
CA TYR A 60 -25.33 -10.12 -25.58
C TYR A 60 -25.27 -10.63 -27.02
N PRO A 61 -24.28 -10.18 -27.85
CA PRO A 61 -24.12 -10.63 -29.23
C PRO A 61 -23.88 -12.13 -29.37
N GLU A 62 -24.49 -12.76 -30.37
CA GLU A 62 -24.27 -14.18 -30.69
C GLU A 62 -22.79 -14.45 -31.07
N ASN A 63 -22.33 -15.68 -30.81
CA ASN A 63 -20.98 -16.17 -31.18
C ASN A 63 -19.81 -15.37 -30.60
N ASN A 64 -20.00 -14.74 -29.43
CA ASN A 64 -18.93 -14.02 -28.72
C ASN A 64 -18.83 -14.51 -27.27
N GLN A 65 -17.85 -15.40 -26.99
CA GLN A 65 -17.66 -16.00 -25.67
C GLN A 65 -17.33 -14.93 -24.62
N LYS A 66 -16.51 -13.93 -24.94
CA LYS A 66 -16.16 -12.86 -23.98
C LYS A 66 -17.37 -12.02 -23.59
N MET A 67 -18.28 -11.79 -24.53
CA MET A 67 -19.53 -11.08 -24.22
C MET A 67 -20.49 -11.94 -23.40
N GLN A 68 -20.50 -13.27 -23.59
CA GLN A 68 -21.19 -14.20 -22.71
C GLN A 68 -20.61 -14.13 -21.29
N ASP A 69 -19.29 -14.24 -21.13
CA ASP A 69 -18.59 -14.13 -19.84
C ASP A 69 -18.93 -12.79 -19.16
N ASN A 70 -18.93 -11.69 -19.88
CA ASN A 70 -19.33 -10.36 -19.39
C ASN A 70 -20.79 -10.34 -18.88
N ALA A 71 -21.72 -10.98 -19.61
CA ALA A 71 -23.12 -11.07 -19.20
C ALA A 71 -23.29 -11.91 -17.94
N GLU A 72 -22.57 -13.04 -17.84
CA GLU A 72 -22.57 -13.91 -16.65
C GLU A 72 -22.02 -13.17 -15.44
N PHE A 73 -20.95 -12.38 -15.57
CA PHE A 73 -20.45 -11.51 -14.48
C PHE A 73 -21.52 -10.50 -14.03
N LEU A 74 -22.22 -9.87 -14.95
CA LEU A 74 -23.25 -8.91 -14.57
C LEU A 74 -24.39 -9.59 -13.79
N VAL A 75 -24.83 -10.78 -14.23
CA VAL A 75 -25.83 -11.58 -13.52
C VAL A 75 -25.38 -11.88 -12.09
N ASP A 76 -24.15 -12.39 -11.91
CA ASP A 76 -23.58 -12.71 -10.59
C ASP A 76 -23.45 -11.47 -9.70
N TYR A 77 -22.94 -10.37 -10.23
CA TYR A 77 -22.77 -9.13 -9.47
C TYR A 77 -24.09 -8.55 -8.97
N VAL A 78 -25.11 -8.56 -9.82
CA VAL A 78 -26.45 -8.06 -9.46
C VAL A 78 -27.09 -8.95 -8.40
N GLU A 79 -27.06 -10.28 -8.58
CA GLU A 79 -27.63 -11.21 -7.61
C GLU A 79 -26.92 -11.09 -6.26
N ARG A 80 -25.60 -11.05 -6.25
CA ARG A 80 -24.81 -10.93 -5.01
C ARG A 80 -25.09 -9.65 -4.23
N GLN A 81 -25.20 -8.51 -4.92
CA GLN A 81 -25.38 -7.21 -4.25
C GLN A 81 -26.84 -6.92 -3.86
N THR A 82 -27.80 -7.43 -4.62
CA THR A 82 -29.22 -7.02 -4.50
C THR A 82 -30.20 -8.15 -4.25
N GLY A 83 -29.78 -9.40 -4.48
CA GLY A 83 -30.67 -10.57 -4.49
C GLY A 83 -31.59 -10.63 -5.72
N VAL A 84 -31.44 -9.73 -6.70
CA VAL A 84 -32.20 -9.76 -7.96
C VAL A 84 -31.61 -10.81 -8.90
N LYS A 85 -32.48 -11.73 -9.35
CA LYS A 85 -32.09 -12.83 -10.25
C LYS A 85 -32.32 -12.44 -11.69
N LEU A 86 -31.27 -12.19 -12.41
CA LEU A 86 -31.27 -11.94 -13.84
C LEU A 86 -31.16 -13.24 -14.63
N THR A 87 -31.47 -13.18 -15.91
CA THR A 87 -31.15 -14.24 -16.89
C THR A 87 -30.22 -13.68 -17.96
N SER A 88 -29.46 -14.52 -18.63
CA SER A 88 -28.60 -14.08 -19.76
C SER A 88 -28.82 -14.96 -20.99
N HIS A 89 -28.85 -14.38 -22.18
CA HIS A 89 -28.89 -15.10 -23.44
C HIS A 89 -28.38 -14.26 -24.61
N ALA A 90 -27.90 -14.91 -25.64
CA ALA A 90 -27.53 -14.26 -26.87
C ALA A 90 -28.76 -13.76 -27.64
N GLY A 91 -28.64 -12.61 -28.32
CA GLY A 91 -29.72 -12.04 -29.11
C GLY A 91 -29.52 -10.58 -29.49
N MET A 92 -30.55 -10.02 -30.12
CA MET A 92 -30.59 -8.59 -30.48
C MET A 92 -31.15 -7.76 -29.31
N PRO A 93 -30.72 -6.49 -29.15
CA PRO A 93 -31.25 -5.59 -28.13
C PRO A 93 -32.76 -5.44 -28.18
N VAL A 94 -33.43 -5.57 -27.01
CA VAL A 94 -34.90 -5.41 -26.86
C VAL A 94 -35.23 -4.50 -25.68
N ASP A 95 -36.43 -3.96 -25.65
CA ASP A 95 -36.94 -3.20 -24.50
C ASP A 95 -37.22 -4.15 -23.32
N GLY A 96 -37.07 -3.65 -22.10
CA GLY A 96 -37.23 -4.41 -20.86
C GLY A 96 -35.98 -5.21 -20.43
N ALA A 97 -34.87 -5.04 -21.13
CA ALA A 97 -33.63 -5.79 -20.88
C ALA A 97 -32.41 -4.88 -20.64
N ILE A 98 -31.33 -5.51 -20.16
CA ILE A 98 -29.97 -4.94 -20.19
C ILE A 98 -29.29 -5.46 -21.47
N CYS A 99 -28.85 -4.57 -22.33
CA CYS A 99 -28.26 -4.90 -23.62
C CYS A 99 -26.76 -4.58 -23.62
N LEU A 100 -25.94 -5.56 -23.94
CA LEU A 100 -24.50 -5.43 -24.10
C LEU A 100 -24.18 -5.38 -25.60
N THR A 101 -23.51 -4.34 -26.07
CA THR A 101 -23.21 -4.14 -27.51
C THR A 101 -21.76 -3.74 -27.76
N LEU A 102 -21.30 -3.91 -29.02
CA LEU A 102 -19.95 -3.55 -29.48
C LEU A 102 -20.03 -2.50 -30.59
N ASP A 103 -20.90 -1.52 -30.46
CA ASP A 103 -21.20 -0.50 -31.46
C ASP A 103 -20.66 0.89 -31.14
N LEU A 104 -19.86 1.02 -30.07
CA LEU A 104 -19.16 2.27 -29.75
C LEU A 104 -17.92 2.41 -30.66
N SER A 105 -17.83 3.53 -31.39
CA SER A 105 -16.63 3.90 -32.12
C SER A 105 -15.79 4.85 -31.26
N ASP A 106 -14.63 4.39 -30.82
CA ASP A 106 -13.64 5.17 -30.07
C ASP A 106 -12.23 4.63 -30.36
N ASP A 107 -11.22 5.51 -30.32
CA ASP A 107 -9.80 5.11 -30.50
C ASP A 107 -9.26 4.33 -29.29
N ASN A 108 -9.90 4.48 -28.11
CA ASN A 108 -9.57 3.72 -26.92
C ASN A 108 -10.43 2.45 -26.85
N ALA A 109 -9.80 1.28 -26.97
CA ALA A 109 -10.49 -0.01 -26.95
C ALA A 109 -11.24 -0.28 -25.63
N GLU A 110 -10.87 0.39 -24.53
CA GLU A 110 -11.51 0.23 -23.22
C GLU A 110 -12.62 1.28 -22.98
N ALA A 111 -12.93 2.14 -23.96
CA ALA A 111 -14.02 3.10 -23.88
C ALA A 111 -15.38 2.40 -23.84
N TYR A 112 -16.32 2.98 -23.10
CA TYR A 112 -17.70 2.51 -23.03
C TYR A 112 -18.70 3.64 -22.90
N LYS A 113 -19.95 3.32 -23.21
CA LYS A 113 -21.13 4.15 -22.98
C LYS A 113 -22.19 3.35 -22.24
N LEU A 114 -22.69 3.90 -21.12
CA LEU A 114 -23.83 3.33 -20.38
C LEU A 114 -25.01 4.28 -20.52
N ILE A 115 -26.13 3.79 -21.06
CA ILE A 115 -27.38 4.53 -21.19
C ILE A 115 -28.48 3.77 -20.42
N VAL A 116 -29.09 4.45 -19.49
CA VAL A 116 -30.30 4.00 -18.78
C VAL A 116 -31.47 4.91 -19.14
N ASN A 117 -32.57 4.34 -19.59
CA ASN A 117 -33.82 5.03 -19.81
C ASN A 117 -35.00 4.15 -19.35
N ASP A 118 -36.23 4.63 -19.50
CA ASP A 118 -37.45 3.91 -19.08
C ASP A 118 -37.70 2.61 -19.84
N LYS A 119 -37.04 2.40 -20.98
CA LYS A 119 -37.23 1.21 -21.81
C LYS A 119 -36.18 0.13 -21.56
N ARG A 120 -34.91 0.50 -21.43
CA ARG A 120 -33.80 -0.45 -21.32
C ARG A 120 -32.54 0.16 -20.72
N VAL A 121 -31.62 -0.72 -20.34
CA VAL A 121 -30.22 -0.38 -20.05
C VAL A 121 -29.37 -0.83 -21.24
N CYS A 122 -28.50 0.05 -21.77
CA CYS A 122 -27.58 -0.29 -22.84
C CYS A 122 -26.14 0.00 -22.40
N ILE A 123 -25.26 -1.00 -22.50
CA ILE A 123 -23.83 -0.87 -22.27
C ILE A 123 -23.14 -1.16 -23.61
N SER A 124 -22.60 -0.11 -24.24
CA SER A 124 -21.89 -0.18 -25.51
C SER A 124 -20.39 0.01 -25.27
N GLY A 125 -19.57 -0.91 -25.72
CA GLY A 125 -18.10 -0.82 -25.65
C GLY A 125 -17.45 -0.68 -27.01
N ALA A 126 -16.26 -0.06 -27.06
CA ALA A 126 -15.39 -0.10 -28.20
C ALA A 126 -14.73 -1.50 -28.40
N SER A 127 -14.70 -2.29 -27.33
CA SER A 127 -14.35 -3.71 -27.32
C SER A 127 -15.08 -4.42 -26.19
N GLU A 128 -14.88 -5.74 -26.07
CA GLU A 128 -15.42 -6.52 -24.94
C GLU A 128 -14.89 -6.01 -23.57
N ALA A 129 -13.66 -5.49 -23.53
CA ALA A 129 -13.10 -4.86 -22.33
C ALA A 129 -13.86 -3.56 -21.97
N GLY A 130 -14.19 -2.72 -22.95
CA GLY A 130 -15.02 -1.53 -22.73
C GLY A 130 -16.38 -1.89 -22.14
N VAL A 131 -17.05 -2.93 -22.67
CA VAL A 131 -18.32 -3.43 -22.10
C VAL A 131 -18.13 -3.89 -20.66
N PHE A 132 -17.05 -4.59 -20.33
CA PHE A 132 -16.73 -5.03 -18.98
C PHE A 132 -16.60 -3.84 -18.01
N TYR A 133 -15.94 -2.75 -18.39
CA TYR A 133 -15.84 -1.55 -17.55
C TYR A 133 -17.18 -0.83 -17.41
N GLY A 134 -18.01 -0.85 -18.45
CA GLY A 134 -19.40 -0.38 -18.33
C GLY A 134 -20.22 -1.21 -17.33
N ILE A 135 -20.00 -2.53 -17.31
CA ILE A 135 -20.58 -3.43 -16.31
C ILE A 135 -20.06 -3.10 -14.90
N GLN A 136 -18.74 -2.84 -14.74
CA GLN A 136 -18.21 -2.42 -13.44
C GLN A 136 -18.82 -1.09 -12.95
N THR A 137 -19.11 -0.18 -13.87
CA THR A 137 -19.82 1.08 -13.56
C THR A 137 -21.25 0.82 -13.09
N LEU A 138 -22.01 0.00 -13.83
CA LEU A 138 -23.37 -0.37 -13.42
C LEU A 138 -23.33 -1.11 -12.06
N ARG A 139 -22.46 -2.10 -11.89
CA ARG A 139 -22.27 -2.82 -10.62
C ARG A 139 -22.05 -1.86 -9.44
N LYS A 140 -21.13 -0.93 -9.58
CA LYS A 140 -20.78 0.05 -8.53
C LYS A 140 -21.88 1.08 -8.29
N SER A 141 -22.84 1.25 -9.19
CA SER A 141 -23.99 2.13 -8.99
C SER A 141 -25.18 1.46 -8.28
N LEU A 142 -25.13 0.13 -8.07
CA LEU A 142 -26.20 -0.59 -7.39
C LEU A 142 -26.11 -0.42 -5.87
N PRO A 143 -27.25 -0.30 -5.18
CA PRO A 143 -27.26 -0.37 -3.72
C PRO A 143 -26.87 -1.78 -3.25
N VAL A 144 -26.26 -1.88 -2.09
CA VAL A 144 -25.95 -3.17 -1.44
C VAL A 144 -27.03 -3.48 -0.41
N ALA A 145 -27.96 -4.34 -0.78
CA ALA A 145 -29.03 -4.84 0.12
C ALA A 145 -29.66 -6.08 -0.51
N GLN A 146 -30.05 -7.04 0.29
CA GLN A 146 -30.70 -8.26 -0.20
C GLN A 146 -32.22 -8.11 -0.35
N ASP A 147 -32.79 -8.93 -1.22
CA ASP A 147 -34.23 -9.01 -1.47
C ASP A 147 -34.91 -7.69 -1.84
N ILE A 148 -34.24 -6.90 -2.68
CA ILE A 148 -34.73 -5.61 -3.18
C ILE A 148 -35.01 -5.66 -4.69
N ASN A 149 -35.75 -4.68 -5.19
CA ASN A 149 -35.69 -4.24 -6.58
C ASN A 149 -34.79 -2.98 -6.64
N VAL A 150 -34.21 -2.68 -7.81
CA VAL A 150 -33.42 -1.47 -7.98
C VAL A 150 -34.05 -0.58 -9.05
N ASN A 151 -34.28 0.65 -8.70
CA ASN A 151 -34.69 1.68 -9.63
C ASN A 151 -33.44 2.36 -10.21
N LEU A 152 -33.06 1.99 -11.43
CA LEU A 152 -31.91 2.58 -12.13
C LEU A 152 -32.36 3.92 -12.71
N SER A 153 -31.90 5.02 -12.12
CA SER A 153 -32.20 6.38 -12.60
C SER A 153 -31.65 6.61 -14.02
N ALA A 154 -32.40 7.32 -14.85
CA ALA A 154 -31.99 7.59 -16.23
C ALA A 154 -30.69 8.40 -16.26
N VAL A 155 -29.71 7.88 -16.99
CA VAL A 155 -28.38 8.45 -17.08
C VAL A 155 -27.76 8.14 -18.44
N GLU A 156 -26.86 9.01 -18.87
CA GLU A 156 -25.93 8.75 -19.97
C GLU A 156 -24.52 8.96 -19.43
N ILE A 157 -23.72 7.90 -19.37
CA ILE A 157 -22.32 7.91 -18.97
C ILE A 157 -21.48 7.58 -20.18
N TYR A 158 -20.43 8.39 -20.43
CA TYR A 158 -19.35 8.07 -21.35
C TYR A 158 -18.05 8.09 -20.55
N ASP A 159 -17.24 7.04 -20.75
CA ASP A 159 -16.01 6.92 -19.97
C ASP A 159 -14.93 6.11 -20.71
N LYS A 160 -13.68 6.39 -20.37
CA LYS A 160 -12.49 5.67 -20.82
C LYS A 160 -11.31 5.95 -19.90
N PRO A 161 -10.34 5.02 -19.79
CA PRO A 161 -9.20 5.20 -18.88
C PRO A 161 -8.23 6.28 -19.37
N ARG A 162 -7.60 6.95 -18.42
CA ARG A 162 -6.48 7.87 -18.64
C ARG A 162 -5.23 7.13 -19.15
N PHE A 163 -4.88 6.00 -18.53
CA PHE A 163 -3.71 5.20 -18.85
C PHE A 163 -4.08 3.82 -19.38
N ALA A 164 -3.35 3.35 -20.38
CA ALA A 164 -3.49 2.00 -20.93
C ALA A 164 -2.95 0.92 -19.98
N TYR A 165 -1.91 1.22 -19.20
CA TYR A 165 -1.38 0.34 -18.17
C TYR A 165 -1.87 0.80 -16.80
N ARG A 166 -2.66 -0.03 -16.13
CA ARG A 166 -3.19 0.22 -14.78
C ARG A 166 -2.89 -1.02 -13.94
N GLY A 167 -1.85 -0.92 -13.11
CA GLY A 167 -1.26 -2.07 -12.44
C GLY A 167 -1.49 -2.12 -10.93
N ALA A 168 -1.44 -3.34 -10.42
CA ALA A 168 -1.16 -3.63 -9.03
C ALA A 168 -0.32 -4.91 -8.92
N MET A 169 0.63 -4.93 -7.98
CA MET A 169 1.52 -6.05 -7.73
C MET A 169 1.18 -6.74 -6.42
N LEU A 170 1.34 -8.06 -6.39
CA LEU A 170 1.31 -8.87 -5.20
C LEU A 170 2.58 -9.73 -5.13
N ASP A 171 3.36 -9.58 -4.06
CA ASP A 171 4.46 -10.45 -3.70
C ASP A 171 3.92 -11.72 -3.04
N VAL A 172 4.20 -12.88 -3.65
CA VAL A 172 3.85 -14.20 -3.11
C VAL A 172 5.10 -15.00 -2.68
N ALA A 173 6.27 -14.39 -2.83
CA ALA A 173 7.55 -15.02 -2.49
C ALA A 173 7.87 -14.90 -0.99
N ARG A 174 7.70 -13.71 -0.39
CA ARG A 174 7.93 -13.51 1.06
C ARG A 174 6.86 -14.22 1.87
N HIS A 175 5.58 -14.05 1.51
CA HIS A 175 4.49 -14.87 2.02
C HIS A 175 3.67 -15.44 0.86
N PHE A 176 3.37 -16.75 0.95
CA PHE A 176 2.64 -17.50 -0.06
C PHE A 176 1.12 -17.40 0.17
N TYR A 177 0.37 -17.17 -0.88
CA TYR A 177 -1.11 -17.15 -0.86
C TYR A 177 -1.65 -18.23 -1.79
N THR A 178 -2.77 -18.82 -1.40
CA THR A 178 -3.45 -19.88 -2.17
C THR A 178 -4.00 -19.34 -3.49
N VAL A 179 -4.30 -20.26 -4.43
CA VAL A 179 -4.93 -19.92 -5.71
C VAL A 179 -6.23 -19.13 -5.52
N ASP A 180 -7.05 -19.51 -4.54
CA ASP A 180 -8.33 -18.84 -4.26
C ASP A 180 -8.12 -17.42 -3.71
N GLU A 181 -7.09 -17.21 -2.89
CA GLU A 181 -6.71 -15.89 -2.40
C GLU A 181 -6.18 -14.99 -3.55
N VAL A 182 -5.37 -15.54 -4.45
CA VAL A 182 -4.92 -14.82 -5.65
C VAL A 182 -6.10 -14.47 -6.56
N LYS A 183 -7.05 -15.38 -6.76
CA LYS A 183 -8.29 -15.09 -7.51
C LYS A 183 -9.14 -14.00 -6.84
N THR A 184 -9.20 -14.00 -5.49
CA THR A 184 -9.86 -12.91 -4.75
C THR A 184 -9.14 -11.57 -4.96
N PHE A 185 -7.81 -11.56 -5.00
CA PHE A 185 -7.05 -10.35 -5.33
C PHE A 185 -7.39 -9.85 -6.74
N ILE A 186 -7.49 -10.75 -7.73
CA ILE A 186 -7.93 -10.43 -9.09
C ILE A 186 -9.34 -9.83 -9.11
N ASP A 187 -10.27 -10.32 -8.28
CA ASP A 187 -11.63 -9.74 -8.15
C ASP A 187 -11.58 -8.31 -7.58
N MET A 188 -10.68 -8.05 -6.62
CA MET A 188 -10.44 -6.71 -6.11
C MET A 188 -9.90 -5.79 -7.22
N LEU A 189 -8.97 -6.26 -8.05
CA LEU A 189 -8.44 -5.51 -9.20
C LEU A 189 -9.54 -5.18 -10.21
N ALA A 190 -10.38 -6.16 -10.54
CA ALA A 190 -11.49 -5.99 -11.48
C ALA A 190 -12.49 -4.91 -11.02
N LEU A 191 -12.86 -4.90 -9.73
CA LEU A 191 -13.74 -3.88 -9.14
C LEU A 191 -13.15 -2.47 -9.31
N HIS A 192 -11.83 -2.34 -9.25
CA HIS A 192 -11.11 -1.07 -9.33
C HIS A 192 -10.65 -0.69 -10.75
N ASN A 193 -11.14 -1.38 -11.78
CA ASN A 193 -10.78 -1.15 -13.18
C ASN A 193 -9.26 -1.28 -13.47
N ILE A 194 -8.55 -2.08 -12.68
CA ILE A 194 -7.13 -2.42 -12.90
C ILE A 194 -7.07 -3.51 -13.97
N ASN A 195 -6.15 -3.38 -14.94
CA ASN A 195 -6.04 -4.31 -16.06
C ASN A 195 -4.69 -5.05 -16.14
N ARG A 196 -3.80 -4.81 -15.19
CA ARG A 196 -2.50 -5.49 -15.10
C ARG A 196 -2.29 -6.00 -13.69
N PHE A 197 -2.10 -7.31 -13.57
CA PHE A 197 -1.69 -7.95 -12.33
C PHE A 197 -0.21 -8.33 -12.44
N HIS A 198 0.65 -7.64 -11.72
CA HIS A 198 2.06 -7.97 -11.61
C HIS A 198 2.23 -9.01 -10.49
N TRP A 199 2.64 -10.22 -10.83
CA TRP A 199 2.76 -11.34 -9.92
C TRP A 199 4.22 -11.62 -9.63
N HIS A 200 4.70 -11.20 -8.45
CA HIS A 200 6.09 -11.40 -8.03
C HIS A 200 6.24 -12.82 -7.46
N LEU A 201 6.84 -13.72 -8.27
CA LEU A 201 6.81 -15.16 -8.07
C LEU A 201 8.08 -15.73 -7.44
N THR A 202 9.18 -14.98 -7.38
CA THR A 202 10.47 -15.50 -6.90
C THR A 202 11.25 -14.45 -6.13
N ASP A 203 11.83 -14.86 -4.99
CA ASP A 203 12.71 -14.03 -4.18
C ASP A 203 13.64 -14.88 -3.30
N ASP A 204 14.49 -14.26 -2.51
CA ASP A 204 15.45 -14.90 -1.59
C ASP A 204 14.78 -15.86 -0.59
N GLN A 205 13.52 -15.60 -0.21
CA GLN A 205 12.76 -16.34 0.81
C GLN A 205 11.86 -17.43 0.25
N GLY A 206 11.77 -17.54 -1.08
CA GLY A 206 11.00 -18.61 -1.69
C GLY A 206 10.83 -18.49 -3.21
N TRP A 207 10.83 -19.62 -3.86
CA TRP A 207 10.53 -19.80 -5.28
C TRP A 207 9.12 -20.36 -5.44
N ARG A 208 8.21 -19.67 -6.16
CA ARG A 208 6.77 -19.98 -6.15
C ARG A 208 6.21 -20.50 -7.48
N ILE A 209 7.04 -20.61 -8.51
CA ILE A 209 6.60 -21.06 -9.85
C ILE A 209 7.21 -22.41 -10.23
N GLU A 210 6.37 -23.37 -10.65
CA GLU A 210 6.85 -24.68 -11.14
C GLU A 210 7.64 -24.51 -12.43
N ILE A 211 8.92 -24.94 -12.40
CA ILE A 211 9.81 -25.10 -13.56
C ILE A 211 10.16 -26.57 -13.72
N LYS A 212 9.57 -27.24 -14.71
CA LYS A 212 9.69 -28.70 -14.88
C LYS A 212 11.13 -29.14 -15.15
N LYS A 213 11.89 -28.30 -15.84
CA LYS A 213 13.31 -28.58 -16.13
C LYS A 213 14.18 -28.55 -14.87
N TYR A 214 13.78 -27.81 -13.84
CA TYR A 214 14.54 -27.61 -12.61
C TYR A 214 13.73 -28.00 -11.36
N PRO A 215 13.42 -29.31 -11.15
CA PRO A 215 12.48 -29.75 -10.11
C PRO A 215 12.90 -29.44 -8.67
N LYS A 216 14.20 -29.22 -8.41
CA LYS A 216 14.64 -28.80 -7.08
C LYS A 216 14.17 -27.39 -6.70
N LEU A 217 13.77 -26.56 -7.65
CA LEU A 217 13.15 -25.25 -7.35
C LEU A 217 11.87 -25.45 -6.53
N MET A 218 11.08 -26.51 -6.80
CA MET A 218 9.88 -26.82 -6.03
C MET A 218 10.19 -27.59 -4.75
N SER A 219 11.12 -28.59 -4.81
CA SER A 219 11.36 -29.47 -3.67
C SER A 219 12.34 -28.90 -2.62
N VAL A 220 13.06 -27.83 -2.94
CA VAL A 220 14.07 -27.22 -2.06
C VAL A 220 13.84 -25.70 -1.92
N ALA A 221 13.71 -24.97 -3.04
CA ALA A 221 13.66 -23.52 -3.01
C ALA A 221 12.29 -22.94 -2.63
N SER A 222 11.23 -23.75 -2.65
CA SER A 222 9.87 -23.30 -2.30
C SER A 222 9.60 -23.27 -0.80
N GLU A 223 10.50 -23.80 0.03
CA GLU A 223 10.34 -23.88 1.49
C GLU A 223 11.55 -23.32 2.22
N ARG A 224 11.31 -22.50 3.25
CA ARG A 224 12.30 -22.06 4.23
C ARG A 224 12.05 -22.76 5.58
N LYS A 225 13.13 -23.01 6.35
CA LYS A 225 13.06 -23.78 7.60
C LYS A 225 12.27 -23.09 8.72
N GLU A 226 12.26 -21.77 8.72
CA GLU A 226 11.62 -20.92 9.73
C GLU A 226 11.49 -19.48 9.19
N THR A 227 10.75 -18.62 9.88
CA THR A 227 10.60 -17.22 9.52
C THR A 227 10.95 -16.33 10.71
N VAL A 228 11.64 -15.20 10.47
CA VAL A 228 11.89 -14.18 11.47
C VAL A 228 10.57 -13.61 12.02
N VAL A 229 10.49 -13.43 13.34
CA VAL A 229 9.34 -12.85 14.03
C VAL A 229 9.64 -11.40 14.38
N GLY A 230 8.68 -10.50 14.11
CA GLY A 230 8.89 -9.07 14.31
C GLY A 230 9.79 -8.46 13.24
N ARG A 231 10.67 -7.54 13.60
CA ARG A 231 11.59 -6.89 12.66
C ARG A 231 12.65 -7.87 12.16
N TRP A 232 13.15 -7.66 10.95
CA TRP A 232 14.09 -8.55 10.26
C TRP A 232 15.38 -8.86 11.06
N TYR A 233 15.79 -7.96 11.95
CA TYR A 233 16.98 -8.07 12.81
C TYR A 233 16.65 -8.54 14.23
N SER A 234 15.43 -8.95 14.54
CA SER A 234 15.03 -9.35 15.91
C SER A 234 15.83 -10.54 16.48
N GLY A 235 16.39 -11.37 15.59
CA GLY A 235 17.03 -12.63 15.98
C GLY A 235 16.07 -13.68 16.54
N ILE A 236 14.75 -13.43 16.48
CA ILE A 236 13.69 -14.33 16.95
C ILE A 236 13.07 -15.00 15.75
N TYR A 237 12.91 -16.33 15.80
CA TYR A 237 12.33 -17.13 14.74
C TYR A 237 11.16 -17.95 15.26
N ASP A 238 10.21 -18.25 14.36
CA ASP A 238 9.02 -19.04 14.71
C ASP A 238 9.29 -20.55 14.78
N GLY A 239 10.46 -21.01 14.28
CA GLY A 239 10.88 -22.41 14.25
C GLY A 239 9.96 -23.31 13.42
N LYS A 240 9.23 -22.77 12.44
CA LYS A 240 8.27 -23.50 11.63
C LYS A 240 8.64 -23.44 10.15
N PRO A 241 8.71 -24.58 9.44
CA PRO A 241 8.83 -24.57 7.98
C PRO A 241 7.68 -23.78 7.34
N TYR A 242 8.02 -22.97 6.34
CA TYR A 242 7.07 -22.16 5.61
C TYR A 242 7.37 -22.20 4.11
N GLY A 243 6.34 -22.47 3.30
CA GLY A 243 6.52 -22.55 1.86
C GLY A 243 5.23 -22.81 1.10
N GLY A 244 5.42 -23.04 -0.19
CA GLY A 244 4.38 -23.30 -1.18
C GLY A 244 4.87 -22.90 -2.57
N TYR A 245 4.20 -23.41 -3.60
CA TYR A 245 4.42 -23.01 -4.99
C TYR A 245 3.17 -23.28 -5.81
N TYR A 246 3.06 -22.69 -6.97
CA TYR A 246 1.99 -22.92 -7.94
C TYR A 246 2.49 -23.90 -9.02
N THR A 247 1.70 -24.93 -9.28
CA THR A 247 1.90 -25.81 -10.43
C THR A 247 1.58 -25.05 -11.73
N GLN A 248 2.11 -25.50 -12.86
CA GLN A 248 1.80 -24.88 -14.15
C GLN A 248 0.32 -24.91 -14.50
N ASP A 249 -0.42 -25.94 -14.02
CA ASP A 249 -1.87 -26.01 -14.23
C ASP A 249 -2.63 -24.99 -13.37
N GLU A 250 -2.22 -24.79 -12.10
CA GLU A 250 -2.77 -23.72 -11.25
C GLU A 250 -2.46 -22.32 -11.82
N LEU A 251 -1.25 -22.13 -12.35
CA LEU A 251 -0.90 -20.86 -13.02
C LEU A 251 -1.82 -20.58 -14.22
N ARG A 252 -2.08 -21.59 -15.05
CA ARG A 252 -3.01 -21.45 -16.22
C ARG A 252 -4.43 -21.18 -15.77
N ASP A 253 -4.90 -21.83 -14.71
CA ASP A 253 -6.23 -21.58 -14.13
C ASP A 253 -6.37 -20.13 -13.64
N VAL A 254 -5.35 -19.59 -12.96
CA VAL A 254 -5.34 -18.17 -12.53
C VAL A 254 -5.27 -17.22 -13.73
N ILE A 255 -4.49 -17.55 -14.76
CA ILE A 255 -4.39 -16.75 -16.01
C ILE A 255 -5.74 -16.69 -16.70
N ASP A 256 -6.42 -17.82 -16.86
CA ASP A 256 -7.76 -17.88 -17.50
C ASP A 256 -8.79 -17.11 -16.67
N TYR A 257 -8.72 -17.21 -15.35
CA TYR A 257 -9.58 -16.45 -14.43
C TYR A 257 -9.41 -14.93 -14.58
N ALA A 258 -8.17 -14.47 -14.68
CA ALA A 258 -7.84 -13.06 -14.89
C ALA A 258 -8.26 -12.58 -16.29
N ALA A 259 -8.02 -13.40 -17.34
CA ALA A 259 -8.33 -13.08 -18.71
C ALA A 259 -9.84 -12.86 -18.94
N LYS A 260 -10.70 -13.63 -18.29
CA LYS A 260 -12.16 -13.42 -18.28
C LYS A 260 -12.55 -12.06 -17.72
N ARG A 261 -11.73 -11.47 -16.83
CA ARG A 261 -11.92 -10.13 -16.22
C ARG A 261 -11.14 -9.03 -16.96
N HIS A 262 -10.64 -9.33 -18.16
CA HIS A 262 -9.82 -8.43 -18.97
C HIS A 262 -8.54 -7.96 -18.25
N ILE A 263 -8.01 -8.79 -17.34
CA ILE A 263 -6.75 -8.54 -16.62
C ILE A 263 -5.67 -9.43 -17.22
N THR A 264 -4.56 -8.81 -17.61
CA THR A 264 -3.35 -9.51 -18.05
C THR A 264 -2.40 -9.68 -16.87
N ILE A 265 -1.95 -10.91 -16.62
CA ILE A 265 -0.95 -11.19 -15.60
C ILE A 265 0.45 -10.99 -16.19
N ILE A 266 1.27 -10.20 -15.52
CA ILE A 266 2.69 -10.01 -15.81
C ILE A 266 3.47 -10.78 -14.76
N PRO A 267 4.10 -11.93 -15.11
CA PRO A 267 4.90 -12.68 -14.16
C PRO A 267 6.25 -11.98 -13.94
N GLU A 268 6.74 -12.03 -12.70
CA GLU A 268 8.10 -11.63 -12.37
C GLU A 268 8.93 -12.83 -11.91
N VAL A 269 10.11 -12.96 -12.52
CA VAL A 269 11.22 -13.76 -12.03
C VAL A 269 12.39 -12.81 -11.84
N ASP A 270 12.65 -12.44 -10.61
CA ASP A 270 13.68 -11.47 -10.29
C ASP A 270 15.09 -12.03 -10.49
N LEU A 271 15.92 -11.26 -11.18
CA LEU A 271 17.31 -11.62 -11.48
C LEU A 271 18.17 -10.38 -11.79
N PRO A 272 19.48 -10.38 -11.50
CA PRO A 272 20.29 -11.46 -10.95
C PRO A 272 20.39 -11.45 -9.43
N GLY A 273 19.83 -10.43 -8.75
CA GLY A 273 19.59 -10.38 -7.31
C GLY A 273 18.40 -11.27 -6.90
N HIS A 274 18.05 -11.28 -5.61
CA HIS A 274 16.87 -11.97 -5.06
C HIS A 274 16.72 -13.44 -5.45
N MET A 275 17.87 -14.13 -5.63
CA MET A 275 17.93 -15.50 -6.15
C MET A 275 18.42 -16.53 -5.13
N GLN A 276 18.53 -16.18 -3.83
CA GLN A 276 19.11 -17.09 -2.84
C GLN A 276 18.31 -18.40 -2.69
N ALA A 277 16.99 -18.37 -2.86
CA ALA A 277 16.18 -19.60 -2.89
C ALA A 277 16.62 -20.52 -4.04
N ALA A 278 16.81 -19.99 -5.25
CA ALA A 278 17.30 -20.76 -6.39
C ALA A 278 18.74 -21.24 -6.19
N LEU A 279 19.61 -20.43 -5.59
CA LEU A 279 20.99 -20.81 -5.24
C LEU A 279 21.01 -21.97 -4.24
N THR A 280 20.03 -22.05 -3.33
CA THR A 280 19.92 -23.18 -2.38
C THR A 280 19.63 -24.48 -3.11
N ALA A 281 18.75 -24.44 -4.12
CA ALA A 281 18.41 -25.62 -4.92
C ALA A 281 19.54 -26.05 -5.88
N TYR A 282 20.25 -25.07 -6.45
CA TYR A 282 21.34 -25.25 -7.43
C TYR A 282 22.54 -24.37 -7.09
N PRO A 283 23.39 -24.81 -6.14
CA PRO A 283 24.50 -23.98 -5.64
C PRO A 283 25.51 -23.54 -6.71
N GLU A 284 25.62 -24.26 -7.80
CA GLU A 284 26.47 -23.93 -8.96
C GLU A 284 26.04 -22.67 -9.69
N LEU A 285 24.82 -22.17 -9.48
CA LEU A 285 24.35 -20.88 -10.01
C LEU A 285 25.02 -19.68 -9.36
N GLY A 286 25.54 -19.83 -8.15
CA GLY A 286 26.16 -18.74 -7.38
C GLY A 286 27.67 -18.67 -7.53
N CYS A 287 28.25 -17.53 -7.13
CA CYS A 287 29.70 -17.29 -7.25
C CYS A 287 30.56 -18.14 -6.31
N THR A 288 30.03 -18.50 -5.13
CA THR A 288 30.78 -19.26 -4.11
C THR A 288 30.57 -20.77 -4.25
N GLY A 289 29.55 -21.23 -4.97
CA GLY A 289 29.19 -22.65 -5.07
C GLY A 289 28.54 -23.21 -3.81
N GLY A 290 28.13 -22.36 -2.87
CA GLY A 290 27.43 -22.73 -1.64
C GLY A 290 28.31 -23.22 -0.50
N PRO A 291 27.74 -23.82 0.56
CA PRO A 291 26.30 -24.06 0.69
C PRO A 291 25.49 -22.79 0.88
N TYR A 292 24.25 -22.79 0.39
CA TYR A 292 23.25 -21.73 0.60
C TYR A 292 22.04 -22.30 1.33
N GLU A 293 21.29 -21.43 2.02
CA GLU A 293 20.01 -21.75 2.63
C GLU A 293 18.94 -20.76 2.12
N VAL A 294 17.69 -21.23 1.96
CA VAL A 294 16.57 -20.35 1.67
C VAL A 294 16.46 -19.34 2.81
N ARG A 295 16.38 -18.06 2.47
CA ARG A 295 16.49 -16.98 3.44
C ARG A 295 15.32 -16.98 4.42
N THR A 296 15.62 -16.83 5.71
CA THR A 296 14.63 -16.86 6.80
C THR A 296 14.33 -15.45 7.36
N ILE A 297 15.05 -14.44 6.87
CA ILE A 297 14.93 -13.04 7.24
C ILE A 297 14.64 -12.19 6.02
N TRP A 298 14.19 -10.96 6.25
CA TRP A 298 13.94 -9.98 5.19
C TRP A 298 15.21 -9.25 4.77
N GLY A 299 15.11 -8.43 3.71
CA GLY A 299 16.21 -7.62 3.17
C GLY A 299 17.02 -8.35 2.09
N VAL A 300 18.08 -7.71 1.59
CA VAL A 300 18.85 -8.08 0.40
C VAL A 300 19.93 -9.12 0.72
N SER A 301 20.02 -10.17 -0.09
CA SER A 301 21.14 -11.13 -0.05
C SER A 301 22.36 -10.61 -0.80
N GLN A 302 23.56 -10.86 -0.26
CA GLN A 302 24.81 -10.62 -1.00
C GLN A 302 25.09 -11.68 -2.05
N ASP A 303 24.46 -12.85 -1.95
CA ASP A 303 24.63 -13.96 -2.88
C ASP A 303 23.66 -13.85 -4.03
N VAL A 304 24.19 -13.67 -5.22
CA VAL A 304 23.47 -13.41 -6.48
C VAL A 304 23.90 -14.40 -7.56
N LEU A 305 23.19 -14.46 -8.67
CA LEU A 305 23.54 -15.31 -9.81
C LEU A 305 24.97 -15.01 -10.33
N CYS A 306 25.75 -16.04 -10.60
CA CYS A 306 27.10 -15.93 -11.16
C CYS A 306 27.05 -15.71 -12.68
N VAL A 307 27.07 -14.48 -13.14
CA VAL A 307 26.99 -14.13 -14.57
C VAL A 307 28.21 -14.65 -15.37
N GLY A 308 29.32 -14.94 -14.70
CA GLY A 308 30.50 -15.56 -15.33
C GLY A 308 30.34 -17.05 -15.64
N ASN A 309 29.27 -17.71 -15.17
CA ASN A 309 29.04 -19.14 -15.36
C ASN A 309 28.03 -19.37 -16.52
N ASP A 310 28.44 -20.11 -17.56
CA ASP A 310 27.54 -20.41 -18.70
C ASP A 310 26.33 -21.24 -18.30
N PHE A 311 26.45 -22.11 -17.29
CA PHE A 311 25.30 -22.84 -16.75
C PHE A 311 24.26 -21.90 -16.17
N THR A 312 24.65 -20.82 -15.49
CA THR A 312 23.74 -19.81 -14.97
C THR A 312 22.99 -19.08 -16.07
N LEU A 313 23.67 -18.69 -17.14
CA LEU A 313 23.01 -18.08 -18.32
C LEU A 313 22.04 -19.05 -19.00
N GLN A 314 22.38 -20.33 -19.08
CA GLN A 314 21.47 -21.35 -19.60
C GLN A 314 20.26 -21.58 -18.70
N PHE A 315 20.48 -21.62 -17.36
CA PHE A 315 19.39 -21.70 -16.37
C PHE A 315 18.38 -20.56 -16.54
N VAL A 316 18.85 -19.32 -16.65
CA VAL A 316 17.98 -18.16 -16.88
C VAL A 316 17.17 -18.31 -18.17
N LYS A 317 17.81 -18.73 -19.27
CA LYS A 317 17.10 -18.95 -20.53
C LYS A 317 16.04 -20.05 -20.44
N ASP A 318 16.33 -21.12 -19.73
CA ASP A 318 15.41 -22.23 -19.56
C ASP A 318 14.21 -21.86 -18.69
N VAL A 319 14.44 -21.15 -17.56
CA VAL A 319 13.38 -20.64 -16.71
C VAL A 319 12.48 -19.66 -17.48
N LEU A 320 13.07 -18.66 -18.12
CA LEU A 320 12.31 -17.67 -18.90
C LEU A 320 11.59 -18.31 -20.09
N SER A 321 12.08 -19.44 -20.65
CA SER A 321 11.36 -20.18 -21.66
C SER A 321 10.05 -20.76 -21.15
N GLU A 322 10.08 -21.47 -20.00
CA GLU A 322 8.87 -22.05 -19.42
C GLU A 322 7.88 -20.95 -18.99
N VAL A 323 8.37 -19.87 -18.40
CA VAL A 323 7.53 -18.71 -18.04
C VAL A 323 6.86 -18.09 -19.28
N ALA A 324 7.62 -17.90 -20.38
CA ALA A 324 7.07 -17.34 -21.62
C ALA A 324 6.02 -18.26 -22.26
N ASP A 325 6.15 -19.57 -22.09
CA ASP A 325 5.21 -20.58 -22.64
C ASP A 325 3.93 -20.69 -21.76
N ILE A 326 4.01 -20.34 -20.47
CA ILE A 326 2.86 -20.33 -19.54
C ILE A 326 2.05 -19.05 -19.68
N PHE A 327 2.71 -17.88 -19.66
CA PHE A 327 2.05 -16.59 -19.60
C PHE A 327 1.87 -15.95 -20.99
N PRO A 328 0.62 -15.66 -21.40
CA PRO A 328 0.33 -15.04 -22.69
C PRO A 328 0.72 -13.56 -22.76
N SER A 329 1.05 -12.92 -21.66
CA SER A 329 1.47 -11.52 -21.59
C SER A 329 2.56 -11.21 -22.61
N GLU A 330 2.48 -10.05 -23.25
CA GLU A 330 3.58 -9.48 -24.04
C GLU A 330 4.82 -9.22 -23.17
N TYR A 331 4.62 -8.93 -21.89
CA TYR A 331 5.67 -8.57 -20.94
C TYR A 331 6.01 -9.71 -19.98
N ILE A 332 7.30 -9.84 -19.67
CA ILE A 332 7.82 -10.58 -18.53
C ILE A 332 8.68 -9.61 -17.72
N HIS A 333 8.40 -9.52 -16.44
CA HIS A 333 9.21 -8.73 -15.51
C HIS A 333 10.39 -9.57 -15.03
N ILE A 334 11.60 -8.98 -15.10
CA ILE A 334 12.84 -9.69 -14.79
C ILE A 334 13.55 -9.11 -13.55
N GLY A 335 12.87 -8.26 -12.77
CA GLY A 335 13.44 -7.61 -11.60
C GLY A 335 14.55 -6.63 -11.95
N GLY A 336 15.76 -6.92 -11.50
CA GLY A 336 16.97 -6.16 -11.77
C GLY A 336 17.41 -5.23 -10.65
N ASP A 337 16.59 -5.15 -9.60
CA ASP A 337 16.81 -4.30 -8.44
C ASP A 337 17.82 -4.89 -7.45
N GLU A 338 18.32 -4.01 -6.61
CA GLU A 338 19.09 -4.31 -5.39
C GLU A 338 20.16 -5.42 -5.52
N CYS A 339 20.74 -5.61 -6.71
CA CYS A 339 21.75 -6.66 -6.93
C CYS A 339 23.13 -6.23 -6.42
N PRO A 340 23.66 -6.77 -5.29
CA PRO A 340 24.99 -6.44 -4.80
C PRO A 340 26.10 -6.96 -5.71
N LYS A 341 27.14 -6.18 -5.93
CA LYS A 341 28.26 -6.50 -6.83
C LYS A 341 29.44 -7.18 -6.13
N VAL A 342 29.42 -7.24 -4.79
CA VAL A 342 30.55 -7.71 -3.95
C VAL A 342 31.02 -9.13 -4.25
N ARG A 343 30.10 -10.02 -4.69
CA ARG A 343 30.47 -11.39 -5.09
C ARG A 343 31.16 -11.37 -6.46
N TRP A 344 30.67 -10.58 -7.41
CA TRP A 344 31.25 -10.51 -8.74
C TRP A 344 32.65 -9.90 -8.76
N GLU A 345 32.93 -8.90 -7.92
CA GLU A 345 34.24 -8.29 -7.76
C GLU A 345 35.32 -9.31 -7.43
N LYS A 346 34.97 -10.35 -6.66
CA LYS A 346 35.88 -11.37 -6.18
C LYS A 346 35.81 -12.70 -6.95
N CYS A 347 34.80 -12.88 -7.79
CA CYS A 347 34.53 -14.12 -8.52
C CYS A 347 35.43 -14.23 -9.76
N PRO A 348 36.33 -15.23 -9.86
CA PRO A 348 37.21 -15.37 -11.02
C PRO A 348 36.44 -15.54 -12.34
N LYS A 349 35.30 -16.26 -12.34
CA LYS A 349 34.46 -16.46 -13.53
C LYS A 349 33.83 -15.15 -13.99
N CYS A 350 33.29 -14.34 -13.06
CA CYS A 350 32.71 -13.04 -13.40
C CYS A 350 33.76 -12.08 -13.91
N GLN A 351 34.95 -12.03 -13.30
CA GLN A 351 36.05 -11.17 -13.74
C GLN A 351 36.60 -11.59 -15.10
N GLU A 352 36.66 -12.91 -15.41
CA GLU A 352 37.03 -13.39 -16.74
C GLU A 352 35.97 -13.05 -17.79
N ARG A 353 34.68 -13.14 -17.45
CA ARG A 353 33.56 -12.69 -18.32
C ARG A 353 33.66 -11.20 -18.61
N ILE A 354 33.89 -10.37 -17.61
CA ILE A 354 34.10 -8.92 -17.73
C ILE A 354 35.27 -8.65 -18.70
N LYS A 355 36.37 -9.36 -18.55
CA LYS A 355 37.57 -9.20 -19.39
C LYS A 355 37.28 -9.64 -20.82
N SER A 356 36.64 -10.80 -21.03
CA SER A 356 36.35 -11.35 -22.35
C SER A 356 35.39 -10.47 -23.15
N LEU A 357 34.42 -9.82 -22.45
CA LEU A 357 33.47 -8.87 -23.04
C LEU A 357 34.06 -7.44 -23.17
N GLY A 358 35.27 -7.19 -22.65
CA GLY A 358 35.90 -5.88 -22.70
C GLY A 358 35.18 -4.81 -21.85
N LEU A 359 34.40 -5.22 -20.82
CA LEU A 359 33.66 -4.31 -19.97
C LEU A 359 34.63 -3.48 -19.09
N LYS A 360 34.43 -2.17 -19.06
CA LYS A 360 35.30 -1.25 -18.30
C LYS A 360 34.43 -0.29 -17.46
N SER A 361 34.95 0.08 -16.31
CA SER A 361 34.35 1.16 -15.52
C SER A 361 34.59 2.52 -16.18
N ASP A 362 33.65 3.43 -16.01
CA ASP A 362 33.75 4.83 -16.36
C ASP A 362 33.28 5.73 -15.21
N ALA A 363 33.06 7.01 -15.46
CA ALA A 363 32.63 7.96 -14.44
C ALA A 363 31.22 7.70 -13.89
N LYS A 364 30.37 6.94 -14.61
CA LYS A 364 28.96 6.69 -14.25
C LYS A 364 28.75 5.28 -13.75
N HIS A 365 29.44 4.27 -14.34
CA HIS A 365 29.16 2.86 -14.11
C HIS A 365 30.41 2.06 -13.86
N THR A 366 30.33 1.12 -12.92
CA THR A 366 31.37 0.12 -12.69
C THR A 366 31.31 -0.98 -13.77
N LYS A 367 32.39 -1.73 -13.94
CA LYS A 367 32.43 -2.90 -14.84
C LYS A 367 31.47 -4.01 -14.39
N GLU A 368 31.18 -4.10 -13.09
CA GLU A 368 30.20 -5.04 -12.51
C GLU A 368 28.75 -4.61 -12.81
N GLN A 369 28.42 -3.32 -12.78
CA GLN A 369 27.13 -2.82 -13.25
C GLN A 369 26.93 -3.12 -14.74
N ARG A 370 27.98 -2.99 -15.55
CA ARG A 370 27.94 -3.39 -16.96
C ARG A 370 27.80 -4.90 -17.16
N LEU A 371 28.29 -5.71 -16.22
CA LEU A 371 28.06 -7.16 -16.22
C LEU A 371 26.59 -7.48 -15.93
N GLN A 372 25.91 -6.76 -15.06
CA GLN A 372 24.47 -6.88 -14.86
C GLN A 372 23.72 -6.52 -16.14
N SER A 373 24.03 -5.38 -16.75
CA SER A 373 23.43 -4.98 -18.02
C SER A 373 23.63 -6.04 -19.12
N TYR A 374 24.81 -6.69 -19.19
CA TYR A 374 25.04 -7.80 -20.12
C TYR A 374 24.06 -8.98 -19.88
N MET A 375 23.82 -9.39 -18.63
CA MET A 375 22.88 -10.46 -18.31
C MET A 375 21.45 -10.07 -18.68
N ILE A 376 21.02 -8.85 -18.39
CA ILE A 376 19.72 -8.31 -18.76
C ILE A 376 19.56 -8.31 -20.30
N GLN A 377 20.62 -7.92 -21.03
CA GLN A 377 20.61 -7.94 -22.50
C GLN A 377 20.44 -9.37 -23.06
N GLU A 378 21.14 -10.37 -22.48
CA GLU A 378 20.98 -11.77 -22.89
C GLU A 378 19.57 -12.29 -22.61
N ALA A 379 18.99 -11.95 -21.45
CA ALA A 379 17.62 -12.30 -21.11
C ALA A 379 16.61 -11.63 -22.07
N ALA A 380 16.76 -10.33 -22.32
CA ALA A 380 15.91 -9.55 -23.22
C ALA A 380 15.97 -10.07 -24.66
N LYS A 381 17.19 -10.36 -25.15
CA LYS A 381 17.38 -10.93 -26.49
C LYS A 381 16.66 -12.27 -26.63
N TYR A 382 16.81 -13.14 -25.65
CA TYR A 382 16.14 -14.46 -25.63
C TYR A 382 14.61 -14.31 -25.61
N LEU A 383 14.07 -13.46 -24.74
CA LEU A 383 12.64 -13.20 -24.64
C LEU A 383 12.08 -12.56 -25.94
N LYS A 384 12.84 -11.70 -26.59
CA LYS A 384 12.46 -11.12 -27.91
C LYS A 384 12.33 -12.20 -28.98
N GLU A 385 13.18 -13.24 -28.98
CA GLU A 385 13.05 -14.41 -29.88
C GLU A 385 11.75 -15.20 -29.62
N LYS A 386 11.22 -15.13 -28.38
CA LYS A 386 9.92 -15.68 -27.97
C LYS A 386 8.74 -14.72 -28.21
N GLY A 387 8.97 -13.55 -28.78
CA GLY A 387 7.94 -12.52 -29.00
C GLY A 387 7.54 -11.77 -27.73
N LYS A 388 8.38 -11.76 -26.69
CA LYS A 388 8.15 -11.08 -25.41
C LYS A 388 9.05 -9.87 -25.28
N ARG A 389 8.61 -8.91 -24.45
CA ARG A 389 9.37 -7.72 -24.01
C ARG A 389 9.68 -7.83 -22.52
N ILE A 390 10.75 -7.19 -22.08
CA ILE A 390 11.07 -7.13 -20.67
C ILE A 390 10.51 -5.89 -19.99
N ILE A 391 10.14 -6.05 -18.73
CA ILE A 391 10.02 -4.97 -17.75
C ILE A 391 11.10 -5.20 -16.70
N GLY A 392 11.65 -4.14 -16.10
CA GLY A 392 12.53 -4.24 -14.94
C GLY A 392 12.44 -2.98 -14.08
N TRP A 393 12.93 -3.11 -12.85
CA TRP A 393 12.98 -2.01 -11.90
C TRP A 393 13.98 -0.93 -12.33
N THR A 394 14.03 0.20 -11.61
CA THR A 394 14.86 1.36 -11.93
C THR A 394 16.33 1.01 -12.23
N GLU A 395 16.87 0.01 -11.54
CA GLU A 395 18.28 -0.38 -11.61
C GLU A 395 18.69 -1.04 -12.94
N ILE A 396 17.75 -1.38 -13.82
CA ILE A 396 18.12 -1.80 -15.19
C ILE A 396 18.72 -0.67 -16.02
N LEU A 397 18.64 0.59 -15.54
CA LEU A 397 19.39 1.73 -16.10
C LEU A 397 20.90 1.60 -15.87
N GLU A 398 21.32 0.86 -14.84
CA GLU A 398 22.73 0.68 -14.52
C GLU A 398 23.48 -0.05 -15.65
N GLY A 399 24.52 0.58 -16.13
CA GLY A 399 25.38 -0.01 -17.18
C GLY A 399 24.82 0.08 -18.60
N GLY A 400 23.68 0.72 -18.80
CA GLY A 400 23.02 0.99 -20.08
C GLY A 400 21.73 0.23 -20.28
N LEU A 401 20.68 0.94 -20.69
CA LEU A 401 19.37 0.39 -20.91
C LEU A 401 19.32 -0.50 -22.16
N VAL A 402 18.56 -1.60 -22.06
CA VAL A 402 18.32 -2.50 -23.21
C VAL A 402 17.29 -1.86 -24.14
N PRO A 403 17.51 -1.83 -25.45
CA PRO A 403 16.49 -1.37 -26.39
C PRO A 403 15.16 -2.10 -26.19
N ASP A 404 14.05 -1.38 -26.28
CA ASP A 404 12.67 -1.86 -26.12
C ASP A 404 12.31 -2.34 -24.69
N ALA A 405 13.19 -2.17 -23.68
CA ALA A 405 12.85 -2.44 -22.30
C ALA A 405 11.88 -1.38 -21.75
N THR A 406 10.92 -1.83 -20.94
CA THR A 406 10.04 -0.95 -20.16
C THR A 406 10.59 -0.84 -18.74
N LEU A 407 10.65 0.39 -18.21
CA LEU A 407 11.15 0.66 -16.87
C LEU A 407 10.01 0.81 -15.88
N MET A 408 10.10 0.14 -14.70
CA MET A 408 9.30 0.47 -13.53
C MET A 408 10.09 1.39 -12.58
N SER A 409 9.63 2.64 -12.43
CA SER A 409 10.28 3.65 -11.61
C SER A 409 9.77 3.62 -10.18
N TRP A 410 10.52 2.98 -9.26
CA TRP A 410 10.13 2.81 -7.86
C TRP A 410 10.91 3.71 -6.88
N ILE A 411 12.16 4.02 -7.17
CA ILE A 411 12.99 4.95 -6.38
C ILE A 411 12.62 6.39 -6.77
N GLY A 412 11.41 6.83 -6.41
CA GLY A 412 10.90 8.13 -6.85
C GLY A 412 10.61 8.20 -8.34
N GLU A 413 10.62 9.42 -8.90
CA GLU A 413 10.24 9.70 -10.30
C GLU A 413 11.44 9.86 -11.24
N SER A 414 12.63 10.13 -10.70
CA SER A 414 13.82 10.51 -11.48
C SER A 414 14.25 9.44 -12.51
N GLY A 415 14.19 8.15 -12.14
CA GLY A 415 14.50 7.07 -13.06
C GLY A 415 13.51 6.99 -14.23
N GLY A 416 12.24 7.21 -13.98
CA GLY A 416 11.20 7.27 -15.00
C GLY A 416 11.37 8.47 -15.94
N ILE A 417 11.73 9.63 -15.40
CA ILE A 417 12.04 10.84 -16.19
C ILE A 417 13.25 10.57 -17.10
N GLU A 418 14.33 9.99 -16.56
CA GLU A 418 15.52 9.65 -17.32
C GLU A 418 15.23 8.66 -18.44
N ALA A 419 14.44 7.61 -18.19
CA ALA A 419 14.04 6.62 -19.20
C ALA A 419 13.18 7.25 -20.29
N ALA A 420 12.20 8.12 -19.93
CA ALA A 420 11.36 8.82 -20.89
C ALA A 420 12.16 9.76 -21.79
N HIS A 421 13.18 10.48 -21.26
CA HIS A 421 14.12 11.26 -22.07
C HIS A 421 14.94 10.41 -23.06
N GLN A 422 15.16 9.13 -22.74
CA GLN A 422 15.80 8.15 -23.62
C GLN A 422 14.81 7.41 -24.53
N HIS A 423 13.55 7.82 -24.54
CA HIS A 423 12.46 7.24 -25.34
C HIS A 423 12.10 5.79 -24.98
N HIS A 424 12.24 5.41 -23.72
CA HIS A 424 11.80 4.13 -23.19
C HIS A 424 10.43 4.24 -22.52
N ASP A 425 9.63 3.20 -22.68
CA ASP A 425 8.35 3.07 -22.01
C ASP A 425 8.56 3.00 -20.49
N VAL A 426 7.72 3.70 -19.73
CA VAL A 426 7.82 3.83 -18.27
C VAL A 426 6.49 3.51 -17.60
N ILE A 427 6.56 2.77 -16.52
CA ILE A 427 5.47 2.57 -15.57
C ILE A 427 5.87 3.24 -14.26
N MET A 428 5.08 4.20 -13.81
CA MET A 428 5.35 4.93 -12.57
C MET A 428 4.84 4.16 -11.36
N THR A 429 5.74 3.89 -10.42
CA THR A 429 5.44 3.16 -9.20
C THR A 429 6.26 3.66 -7.99
N PRO A 430 6.41 5.02 -7.81
CA PRO A 430 7.26 5.56 -6.77
C PRO A 430 6.79 5.13 -5.37
N ASN A 431 7.73 4.60 -4.58
CA ASN A 431 7.47 4.02 -3.27
C ASN A 431 6.77 4.99 -2.31
N THR A 432 7.06 6.29 -2.42
CA THR A 432 6.47 7.33 -1.58
C THR A 432 4.96 7.52 -1.79
N TYR A 433 4.37 7.01 -2.90
CA TYR A 433 2.97 7.19 -3.26
C TYR A 433 2.21 5.89 -3.50
N LEU A 434 2.91 4.78 -3.81
CA LEU A 434 2.30 3.58 -4.38
C LEU A 434 2.77 2.26 -3.73
N TYR A 435 3.57 2.30 -2.63
CA TYR A 435 3.94 1.11 -1.86
C TYR A 435 2.95 0.88 -0.74
N PHE A 436 2.06 -0.07 -0.94
CA PHE A 436 0.94 -0.33 -0.03
C PHE A 436 1.31 -1.18 1.20
N ASP A 437 2.54 -1.61 1.31
CA ASP A 437 3.16 -2.20 2.49
C ASP A 437 3.53 -1.16 3.58
N TYR A 438 3.37 0.15 3.30
CA TYR A 438 3.58 1.23 4.26
C TYR A 438 2.37 1.44 5.18
N TYR A 439 2.62 1.95 6.39
CA TYR A 439 1.58 2.31 7.35
C TYR A 439 0.57 3.31 6.76
N GLN A 440 -0.70 3.09 7.07
CA GLN A 440 -1.80 3.96 6.61
C GLN A 440 -2.15 5.05 7.62
N SER A 441 -1.80 4.86 8.91
CA SER A 441 -2.04 5.77 10.01
C SER A 441 -0.74 6.26 10.62
N LYS A 442 -0.77 7.46 11.23
CA LYS A 442 0.31 7.96 12.09
C LYS A 442 0.35 7.24 13.44
N LYS A 443 -0.75 6.62 13.86
CA LYS A 443 -0.84 5.80 15.10
C LYS A 443 -0.42 4.37 14.77
N VAL A 444 0.87 4.19 14.61
CA VAL A 444 1.47 2.91 14.17
C VAL A 444 1.31 1.79 15.20
N GLU A 445 1.06 2.13 16.46
CA GLU A 445 0.78 1.18 17.54
C GLU A 445 -0.56 0.45 17.36
N ASP A 446 -1.50 1.06 16.62
CA ASP A 446 -2.82 0.51 16.33
C ASP A 446 -2.85 -0.24 14.98
N GLU A 447 -1.71 -0.27 14.26
CA GLU A 447 -1.57 -0.89 12.94
C GLU A 447 -0.92 -2.28 13.04
N PRO A 448 -1.22 -3.18 12.08
CA PRO A 448 -0.39 -4.35 11.86
C PRO A 448 1.05 -3.93 11.58
N LEU A 449 2.03 -4.75 12.05
CA LEU A 449 3.43 -4.49 11.76
C LEU A 449 3.64 -4.37 10.23
N ALA A 450 4.28 -3.28 9.82
CA ALA A 450 4.63 -3.00 8.43
C ALA A 450 6.13 -2.70 8.31
N ILE A 451 6.65 -2.65 7.09
CA ILE A 451 8.07 -2.38 6.84
C ILE A 451 8.51 -1.02 7.41
N GLY A 452 7.63 -0.05 7.35
CA GLY A 452 7.83 1.34 7.75
C GLY A 452 7.07 2.28 6.82
N GLY A 453 7.54 3.51 6.70
CA GLY A 453 6.94 4.54 5.86
C GLY A 453 5.55 5.00 6.35
N TYR A 454 5.04 6.06 5.73
CA TYR A 454 3.68 6.55 5.98
C TYR A 454 3.02 6.93 4.66
N LEU A 455 1.98 6.19 4.30
CA LEU A 455 1.25 6.37 3.06
C LEU A 455 -0.28 6.33 3.32
N PRO A 456 -0.88 7.45 3.73
CA PRO A 456 -2.32 7.57 3.83
C PRO A 456 -2.98 7.61 2.45
N ILE A 457 -4.27 7.29 2.38
CA ILE A 457 -5.05 7.28 1.13
C ILE A 457 -5.00 8.63 0.39
N GLU A 458 -4.95 9.75 1.12
CA GLU A 458 -4.83 11.11 0.55
C GLU A 458 -3.55 11.27 -0.28
N LYS A 459 -2.43 10.75 0.22
CA LYS A 459 -1.13 10.87 -0.45
C LYS A 459 -1.12 10.08 -1.76
N THR A 460 -1.72 8.88 -1.77
CA THR A 460 -1.94 8.10 -2.99
C THR A 460 -2.86 8.83 -3.97
N TYR A 461 -3.99 9.36 -3.49
CA TYR A 461 -4.95 10.08 -4.34
C TYR A 461 -4.35 11.31 -5.01
N ASN A 462 -3.54 12.08 -4.29
CA ASN A 462 -2.95 13.32 -4.78
C ASN A 462 -1.73 13.12 -5.69
N TYR A 463 -1.29 11.88 -5.87
CA TYR A 463 -0.20 11.59 -6.78
C TYR A 463 -0.57 11.94 -8.23
N GLU A 464 0.35 12.64 -8.93
CA GLU A 464 0.28 12.94 -10.36
C GLU A 464 1.41 12.23 -11.09
N PRO A 465 1.11 11.15 -11.82
CA PRO A 465 2.14 10.30 -12.43
C PRO A 465 2.78 10.88 -13.69
N MET A 466 2.34 12.04 -14.15
CA MET A 466 2.90 12.70 -15.33
C MET A 466 3.86 13.80 -14.88
N PRO A 467 5.18 13.57 -14.85
CA PRO A 467 6.15 14.57 -14.43
C PRO A 467 6.10 15.83 -15.29
N LYS A 468 6.18 16.99 -14.62
CA LYS A 468 6.13 18.30 -15.30
C LYS A 468 7.40 18.61 -16.10
N GLU A 469 8.47 17.92 -15.81
CA GLU A 469 9.78 17.99 -16.46
C GLU A 469 9.75 17.45 -17.89
N LEU A 470 8.80 16.55 -18.18
CA LEU A 470 8.66 15.92 -19.50
C LEU A 470 7.92 16.82 -20.46
N THR A 471 8.48 16.94 -21.69
CA THR A 471 7.78 17.54 -22.82
C THR A 471 6.57 16.71 -23.23
N LYS A 472 5.63 17.30 -24.01
CA LYS A 472 4.46 16.57 -24.51
C LYS A 472 4.81 15.33 -25.34
N GLU A 473 5.94 15.38 -26.06
CA GLU A 473 6.43 14.24 -26.84
C GLU A 473 6.98 13.15 -25.94
N GLU A 474 7.64 13.51 -24.83
CA GLU A 474 8.18 12.55 -23.86
C GLU A 474 7.10 11.94 -22.98
N GLN A 475 6.03 12.67 -22.69
CA GLN A 475 4.89 12.18 -21.91
C GLN A 475 4.23 10.93 -22.51
N GLN A 476 4.33 10.69 -23.82
CA GLN A 476 3.82 9.46 -24.45
C GLN A 476 4.51 8.19 -23.95
N TYR A 477 5.70 8.28 -23.39
CA TYR A 477 6.44 7.15 -22.83
C TYR A 477 5.96 6.75 -21.45
N ILE A 478 5.22 7.58 -20.75
CA ILE A 478 4.56 7.20 -19.47
C ILE A 478 3.32 6.37 -19.81
N LYS A 479 3.45 5.04 -19.76
CA LYS A 479 2.38 4.10 -20.14
C LYS A 479 1.33 3.93 -19.08
N GLY A 480 1.68 4.16 -17.83
CA GLY A 480 0.75 4.02 -16.72
C GLY A 480 1.40 3.99 -15.35
N VAL A 481 0.64 3.44 -14.42
CA VAL A 481 0.92 3.49 -12.99
C VAL A 481 0.65 2.12 -12.38
N GLN A 482 1.43 1.75 -11.36
CA GLN A 482 1.22 0.53 -10.60
C GLN A 482 1.37 0.78 -9.10
N ALA A 483 0.49 0.18 -8.30
CA ALA A 483 0.66 0.07 -6.86
C ALA A 483 1.33 -1.27 -6.51
N ASN A 484 2.24 -1.29 -5.53
CA ASN A 484 2.98 -2.48 -5.13
C ASN A 484 2.66 -2.88 -3.70
N LEU A 485 2.53 -4.19 -3.46
CA LEU A 485 2.38 -4.76 -2.14
C LEU A 485 3.47 -5.80 -1.90
N TRP A 486 4.54 -5.41 -1.21
CA TRP A 486 5.55 -6.31 -0.69
C TRP A 486 5.06 -6.97 0.60
N THR A 487 5.40 -8.23 0.84
CA THR A 487 4.69 -9.03 1.85
C THR A 487 5.57 -9.53 3.00
N GLU A 488 6.74 -8.96 3.22
CA GLU A 488 7.63 -9.33 4.33
C GLU A 488 6.90 -9.36 5.69
N TYR A 489 5.99 -8.42 5.89
CA TYR A 489 5.23 -8.27 7.13
C TYR A 489 3.74 -8.57 6.98
N ILE A 490 3.34 -9.27 5.90
CA ILE A 490 1.93 -9.54 5.57
C ILE A 490 1.70 -11.06 5.46
N PRO A 491 1.62 -11.78 6.60
CA PRO A 491 1.60 -13.25 6.59
C PRO A 491 0.25 -13.86 6.24
N VAL A 492 -0.84 -13.08 6.19
CA VAL A 492 -2.19 -13.59 5.95
C VAL A 492 -2.96 -12.72 4.96
N PHE A 493 -3.83 -13.34 4.16
CA PHE A 493 -4.53 -12.66 3.08
C PHE A 493 -5.50 -11.55 3.56
N SER A 494 -6.10 -11.71 4.74
CA SER A 494 -6.93 -10.64 5.32
C SER A 494 -6.13 -9.35 5.59
N GLN A 495 -4.82 -9.47 5.84
CA GLN A 495 -3.94 -8.31 5.95
C GLN A 495 -3.58 -7.74 4.56
N VAL A 496 -3.46 -8.57 3.50
CA VAL A 496 -3.37 -8.09 2.11
C VAL A 496 -4.54 -7.16 1.80
N GLN A 497 -5.76 -7.62 2.10
CA GLN A 497 -6.97 -6.83 1.91
C GLN A 497 -6.94 -5.51 2.69
N TYR A 498 -6.57 -5.56 3.97
CA TYR A 498 -6.42 -4.38 4.84
C TYR A 498 -5.42 -3.37 4.28
N MET A 499 -4.25 -3.84 3.83
CA MET A 499 -3.19 -2.97 3.32
C MET A 499 -3.55 -2.33 1.97
N VAL A 500 -4.33 -3.02 1.15
CA VAL A 500 -4.69 -2.58 -0.20
C VAL A 500 -5.96 -1.72 -0.20
N LEU A 501 -6.99 -2.09 0.57
CA LEU A 501 -8.29 -1.41 0.57
C LEU A 501 -8.41 -0.40 1.73
N PRO A 502 -8.99 0.80 1.51
CA PRO A 502 -9.52 1.33 0.25
C PRO A 502 -8.50 2.10 -0.61
N ARG A 503 -7.17 2.07 -0.28
CA ARG A 503 -6.13 2.81 -1.04
C ARG A 503 -6.11 2.47 -2.53
N LEU A 504 -6.46 1.23 -2.89
CA LEU A 504 -6.58 0.83 -4.29
C LEU A 504 -7.66 1.64 -5.04
N GLY A 505 -8.72 2.08 -4.34
CA GLY A 505 -9.71 3.01 -4.89
C GLY A 505 -9.11 4.37 -5.26
N ALA A 506 -8.21 4.89 -4.42
CA ALA A 506 -7.46 6.12 -4.71
C ALA A 506 -6.50 5.93 -5.89
N ALA A 507 -5.74 4.83 -5.91
CA ALA A 507 -4.87 4.48 -7.04
C ALA A 507 -5.67 4.27 -8.33
N ALA A 508 -6.86 3.69 -8.26
CA ALA A 508 -7.75 3.52 -9.41
C ALA A 508 -8.13 4.87 -10.04
N GLU A 509 -8.43 5.90 -9.24
CA GLU A 509 -8.71 7.24 -9.78
C GLU A 509 -7.46 7.93 -10.35
N VAL A 510 -6.28 7.70 -9.79
CA VAL A 510 -5.03 8.17 -10.39
C VAL A 510 -4.80 7.54 -11.76
N GLN A 511 -5.12 6.26 -11.90
CA GLN A 511 -4.87 5.48 -13.11
C GLN A 511 -5.94 5.63 -14.18
N TRP A 512 -7.18 5.89 -13.79
CA TRP A 512 -8.36 5.90 -14.65
C TRP A 512 -8.87 7.30 -14.97
N THR A 513 -9.08 8.13 -13.94
CA THR A 513 -9.83 9.38 -14.03
C THR A 513 -9.01 10.51 -14.62
N ASP A 514 -9.63 11.34 -15.45
CA ASP A 514 -9.01 12.56 -15.96
C ASP A 514 -8.60 13.50 -14.80
N PRO A 515 -7.37 14.02 -14.78
CA PRO A 515 -6.87 14.86 -13.68
C PRO A 515 -7.74 16.06 -13.39
N SER A 516 -8.41 16.64 -14.41
CA SER A 516 -9.30 17.79 -14.24
C SER A 516 -10.59 17.47 -13.49
N LYS A 517 -10.93 16.19 -13.34
CA LYS A 517 -12.14 15.70 -12.63
C LYS A 517 -11.82 15.24 -11.20
N LYS A 518 -10.53 15.18 -10.84
CA LYS A 518 -10.11 14.74 -9.50
C LYS A 518 -10.40 15.81 -8.45
N ASP A 519 -11.08 15.41 -7.38
CA ASP A 519 -11.34 16.21 -6.19
C ASP A 519 -11.33 15.24 -4.98
N TYR A 520 -10.38 15.44 -4.06
CA TYR A 520 -10.20 14.52 -2.94
C TYR A 520 -11.40 14.52 -1.99
N LYS A 521 -12.03 15.67 -1.74
CA LYS A 521 -13.23 15.74 -0.89
C LYS A 521 -14.42 15.01 -1.53
N ASP A 522 -14.60 15.16 -2.83
CA ASP A 522 -15.59 14.41 -3.59
C ASP A 522 -15.30 12.89 -3.60
N PHE A 523 -14.03 12.51 -3.77
CA PHE A 523 -13.60 11.11 -3.67
C PHE A 523 -13.98 10.51 -2.32
N LEU A 524 -13.65 11.16 -1.21
CA LEU A 524 -13.98 10.68 0.13
C LEU A 524 -15.48 10.48 0.34
N ARG A 525 -16.32 11.36 -0.22
CA ARG A 525 -17.79 11.24 -0.15
C ARG A 525 -18.31 9.97 -0.85
N ARG A 526 -17.57 9.46 -1.85
CA ARG A 526 -17.92 8.23 -2.61
C ARG A 526 -17.36 6.94 -1.99
N VAL A 527 -16.37 7.03 -1.10
CA VAL A 527 -15.74 5.86 -0.46
C VAL A 527 -16.74 4.98 0.31
N PRO A 528 -17.72 5.49 1.09
CA PRO A 528 -18.68 4.65 1.79
C PRO A 528 -19.45 3.70 0.87
N HIS A 529 -19.82 4.15 -0.33
CA HIS A 529 -20.49 3.31 -1.30
C HIS A 529 -19.59 2.17 -1.81
N LEU A 530 -18.31 2.45 -2.07
CA LEU A 530 -17.33 1.44 -2.44
C LEU A 530 -17.08 0.43 -1.31
N VAL A 531 -16.99 0.91 -0.07
CA VAL A 531 -16.81 0.08 1.14
C VAL A 531 -18.02 -0.85 1.35
N ALA A 532 -19.25 -0.40 1.09
CA ALA A 532 -20.43 -1.28 1.14
C ALA A 532 -20.30 -2.49 0.18
N VAL A 533 -19.65 -2.30 -0.98
CA VAL A 533 -19.34 -3.43 -1.87
C VAL A 533 -18.31 -4.37 -1.24
N TYR A 534 -17.27 -3.85 -0.56
CA TYR A 534 -16.30 -4.70 0.15
C TYR A 534 -16.99 -5.53 1.24
N ASP A 535 -17.87 -4.91 2.04
CA ASP A 535 -18.67 -5.61 3.06
C ASP A 535 -19.52 -6.73 2.44
N CYS A 536 -20.14 -6.49 1.29
CA CYS A 536 -20.92 -7.50 0.55
C CYS A 536 -20.07 -8.72 0.14
N TYR A 537 -18.80 -8.52 -0.16
CA TYR A 537 -17.85 -9.59 -0.52
C TYR A 537 -17.11 -10.17 0.71
N GLY A 538 -17.31 -9.60 1.89
CA GLY A 538 -16.60 -10.00 3.11
C GLY A 538 -15.11 -9.69 3.07
N TRP A 539 -14.69 -8.68 2.29
CA TRP A 539 -13.30 -8.25 2.23
C TRP A 539 -12.94 -7.38 3.42
N ASN A 540 -11.78 -7.63 3.99
CA ASN A 540 -11.20 -6.76 5.01
C ASN A 540 -10.66 -5.47 4.39
N TYR A 541 -10.69 -4.35 5.13
CA TYR A 541 -10.17 -3.06 4.67
C TYR A 541 -9.78 -2.16 5.85
N ALA A 542 -8.90 -1.19 5.60
CA ALA A 542 -8.56 -0.19 6.59
C ALA A 542 -9.68 0.85 6.75
N THR A 543 -10.03 1.15 8.00
CA THR A 543 -11.14 2.05 8.31
C THR A 543 -10.73 3.49 8.58
N HIS A 544 -9.45 3.84 8.37
CA HIS A 544 -8.90 5.17 8.68
C HIS A 544 -9.62 6.33 7.99
N VAL A 545 -10.27 6.07 6.85
CA VAL A 545 -11.10 7.06 6.17
C VAL A 545 -12.28 7.55 7.02
N TYR A 546 -12.68 6.77 8.03
CA TYR A 546 -13.76 7.12 8.95
C TYR A 546 -13.27 7.77 10.24
N ASP A 547 -11.95 7.75 10.52
CA ASP A 547 -11.39 8.25 11.76
C ASP A 547 -11.44 9.78 11.82
N VAL A 548 -11.44 10.31 13.04
CA VAL A 548 -11.30 11.75 13.26
C VAL A 548 -9.84 12.14 13.01
N ASN A 549 -9.63 13.03 12.06
CA ASN A 549 -8.32 13.67 11.88
C ASN A 549 -8.14 14.75 12.96
N VAL A 550 -7.09 14.61 13.75
CA VAL A 550 -6.74 15.53 14.84
C VAL A 550 -5.50 16.32 14.42
N ASP A 551 -5.69 17.58 14.06
CA ASP A 551 -4.59 18.51 13.78
C ASP A 551 -4.32 19.37 15.00
N MET A 552 -3.09 19.31 15.52
CA MET A 552 -2.66 20.08 16.69
C MET A 552 -1.45 20.93 16.33
N LYS A 553 -1.55 22.23 16.56
CA LYS A 553 -0.46 23.18 16.30
C LYS A 553 -0.10 23.94 17.56
N ALA A 554 1.17 23.86 17.92
CA ALA A 554 1.71 24.58 19.07
C ALA A 554 1.81 26.10 18.78
N ASP A 555 1.25 26.90 19.67
CA ASP A 555 1.38 28.35 19.68
C ASP A 555 2.22 28.75 20.89
N THR A 556 3.52 28.94 20.66
CA THR A 556 4.49 29.33 21.69
C THR A 556 4.36 30.79 22.12
N VAL A 557 3.57 31.61 21.42
CA VAL A 557 3.31 33.02 21.77
C VAL A 557 2.20 33.10 22.80
N ASN A 558 1.10 32.38 22.55
CA ASN A 558 -0.07 32.36 23.42
C ASN A 558 -0.04 31.20 24.45
N HIS A 559 0.96 30.31 24.36
CA HIS A 559 1.14 29.12 25.21
C HIS A 559 -0.06 28.16 25.19
N VAL A 560 -0.58 27.87 24.01
CA VAL A 560 -1.69 26.95 23.80
C VAL A 560 -1.39 25.98 22.64
N LEU A 561 -2.01 24.80 22.67
CA LEU A 561 -2.15 23.97 21.49
C LEU A 561 -3.47 24.31 20.80
N ASN A 562 -3.42 24.72 19.56
CA ASN A 562 -4.60 24.89 18.72
C ASN A 562 -5.02 23.55 18.17
N VAL A 563 -6.25 23.12 18.45
CA VAL A 563 -6.80 21.83 18.03
C VAL A 563 -7.89 22.03 16.99
N GLN A 564 -7.72 21.40 15.86
CA GLN A 564 -8.72 21.30 14.81
C GLN A 564 -9.06 19.84 14.56
N LEU A 565 -10.36 19.51 14.58
CA LEU A 565 -10.88 18.18 14.29
C LEU A 565 -11.62 18.21 12.96
N SER A 566 -11.49 17.13 12.18
CA SER A 566 -12.21 16.96 10.93
C SER A 566 -12.50 15.50 10.65
N THR A 567 -13.52 15.24 9.85
CA THR A 567 -13.82 13.95 9.24
C THR A 567 -13.89 14.10 7.73
N MET A 568 -13.87 13.00 7.01
CA MET A 568 -13.91 13.03 5.54
C MET A 568 -15.21 13.58 4.95
N ALA A 569 -16.36 13.42 5.66
CA ALA A 569 -17.68 13.76 5.15
C ALA A 569 -18.37 14.86 5.96
N ASP A 570 -17.62 15.64 6.75
CA ASP A 570 -18.14 16.65 7.69
C ASP A 570 -19.12 16.04 8.72
N ASP A 571 -18.90 14.76 9.10
CA ASP A 571 -19.74 14.04 10.07
C ASP A 571 -19.64 14.64 11.47
N PRO A 572 -20.67 14.47 12.32
CA PRO A 572 -20.61 14.91 13.71
C PRO A 572 -19.45 14.28 14.48
N ILE A 573 -18.60 15.13 15.07
CA ILE A 573 -17.50 14.71 15.96
C ILE A 573 -17.87 14.99 17.40
N TYR A 574 -17.65 14.01 18.26
CA TYR A 574 -17.78 14.11 19.71
C TYR A 574 -16.43 13.89 20.36
N TYR A 575 -16.14 14.63 21.44
CA TYR A 575 -14.85 14.54 22.11
C TYR A 575 -14.95 14.72 23.62
N THR A 576 -13.91 14.25 24.32
CA THR A 576 -13.69 14.46 25.76
C THR A 576 -12.25 14.91 25.99
N LEU A 577 -12.01 15.58 27.13
CA LEU A 577 -10.66 16.05 27.54
C LEU A 577 -10.19 15.40 28.86
N ASP A 578 -10.99 14.52 29.42
CA ASP A 578 -10.77 13.86 30.70
C ASP A 578 -10.40 12.37 30.57
N GLY A 579 -10.23 11.90 29.34
CA GLY A 579 -9.89 10.51 29.02
C GLY A 579 -11.05 9.53 29.08
N GLN A 580 -12.28 9.98 29.33
CA GLN A 580 -13.47 9.12 29.18
C GLN A 580 -13.77 8.91 27.70
N ASP A 581 -14.34 7.75 27.36
CA ASP A 581 -14.73 7.48 25.96
C ASP A 581 -15.89 8.41 25.57
N PRO A 582 -15.77 9.10 24.40
CA PRO A 582 -16.82 9.97 23.91
C PRO A 582 -18.06 9.17 23.47
N THR A 583 -19.21 9.80 23.70
CA THR A 583 -20.52 9.34 23.22
C THR A 583 -21.23 10.52 22.53
N GLU A 584 -22.37 10.28 21.91
CA GLU A 584 -23.19 11.37 21.33
C GLU A 584 -23.70 12.40 22.36
N LYS A 585 -23.51 12.15 23.66
CA LYS A 585 -23.80 13.08 24.75
C LYS A 585 -22.58 13.90 25.18
N SER A 586 -21.41 13.58 24.70
CA SER A 586 -20.15 14.30 24.98
C SER A 586 -20.10 15.65 24.25
N LEU A 587 -19.02 16.42 24.45
CA LEU A 587 -18.85 17.69 23.75
C LEU A 587 -18.88 17.47 22.23
N LYS A 588 -19.75 18.21 21.55
CA LYS A 588 -19.80 18.17 20.09
C LYS A 588 -18.85 19.22 19.54
N TYR A 589 -17.96 18.80 18.63
CA TYR A 589 -17.05 19.71 17.95
C TYR A 589 -17.80 20.60 16.95
N THR A 590 -17.60 21.92 17.05
CA THR A 590 -18.22 22.91 16.16
C THR A 590 -17.22 23.93 15.61
N LYS A 591 -16.09 24.09 16.25
CA LYS A 591 -15.02 25.04 15.87
C LYS A 591 -13.70 24.63 16.55
N PRO A 592 -12.54 25.07 16.04
CA PRO A 592 -11.26 24.89 16.71
C PRO A 592 -11.28 25.39 18.16
N PHE A 593 -10.55 24.68 19.02
CA PHE A 593 -10.41 25.01 20.44
C PHE A 593 -8.94 24.93 20.87
N THR A 594 -8.64 25.39 22.06
CA THR A 594 -7.27 25.41 22.60
C THR A 594 -7.14 24.51 23.80
N ILE A 595 -5.92 23.95 23.99
CA ILE A 595 -5.50 23.20 25.16
C ILE A 595 -4.31 23.95 25.79
N ASP A 596 -4.40 24.26 27.09
CA ASP A 596 -3.40 24.99 27.88
C ASP A 596 -2.95 24.23 29.15
N GLN A 597 -3.36 22.97 29.28
CA GLN A 597 -3.01 22.09 30.39
C GLN A 597 -2.96 20.63 29.95
N SER A 598 -2.45 19.75 30.82
CA SER A 598 -2.42 18.31 30.56
C SER A 598 -3.84 17.74 30.42
N VAL A 599 -4.09 17.03 29.33
CA VAL A 599 -5.38 16.39 29.05
C VAL A 599 -5.16 15.06 28.30
N VAL A 600 -6.19 14.22 28.35
CA VAL A 600 -6.32 13.07 27.43
C VAL A 600 -7.51 13.38 26.54
N LEU A 601 -7.21 13.83 25.32
CA LEU A 601 -8.20 14.08 24.29
C LEU A 601 -8.61 12.74 23.68
N LYS A 602 -9.91 12.43 23.72
CA LYS A 602 -10.50 11.32 22.96
C LYS A 602 -11.54 11.86 22.01
N THR A 603 -11.54 11.33 20.78
CA THR A 603 -12.45 11.77 19.71
C THR A 603 -13.14 10.59 19.06
N MET A 604 -14.38 10.80 18.59
CA MET A 604 -15.20 9.84 17.87
C MET A 604 -16.07 10.59 16.85
N ALA A 605 -16.17 10.05 15.64
CA ALA A 605 -17.12 10.51 14.63
C ALA A 605 -18.33 9.56 14.56
N VAL A 606 -19.49 10.13 14.22
CA VAL A 606 -20.73 9.37 14.01
C VAL A 606 -21.13 9.51 12.54
N HIS A 607 -20.91 8.45 11.78
CA HIS A 607 -21.31 8.33 10.38
C HIS A 607 -22.75 7.78 10.28
N PRO A 608 -23.40 7.88 9.14
CA PRO A 608 -24.80 7.40 8.97
C PRO A 608 -24.99 5.89 9.23
N ASP A 609 -23.96 5.09 9.00
CA ASP A 609 -23.98 3.63 9.09
C ASP A 609 -23.06 3.04 10.18
N ARG A 610 -22.20 3.85 10.76
CA ARG A 610 -21.21 3.40 11.76
C ARG A 610 -20.64 4.53 12.62
N THR A 611 -19.90 4.19 13.67
CA THR A 611 -19.04 5.12 14.39
C THR A 611 -17.58 4.85 14.01
N SER A 612 -16.75 5.90 14.06
CA SER A 612 -15.30 5.75 13.93
C SER A 612 -14.70 4.97 15.11
N LYS A 613 -13.46 4.54 14.96
CA LYS A 613 -12.64 4.19 16.14
C LYS A 613 -12.49 5.43 17.04
N ILE A 614 -12.31 5.17 18.35
CA ILE A 614 -11.98 6.24 19.31
C ILE A 614 -10.49 6.54 19.15
N SER A 615 -10.18 7.77 18.74
CA SER A 615 -8.81 8.28 18.71
C SER A 615 -8.42 8.80 20.09
N VAL A 616 -7.21 8.49 20.54
CA VAL A 616 -6.67 8.92 21.84
C VAL A 616 -5.40 9.72 21.61
N ASP A 617 -5.34 10.93 22.19
CA ASP A 617 -4.17 11.80 22.12
C ASP A 617 -3.89 12.31 23.55
N THR A 618 -2.74 11.94 24.10
CA THR A 618 -2.31 12.33 25.43
C THR A 618 -1.38 13.52 25.36
N ILE A 619 -1.78 14.63 25.96
CA ILE A 619 -0.99 15.86 26.05
C ILE A 619 -0.52 16.02 27.49
N ARG A 620 0.79 16.18 27.71
CA ARG A 620 1.40 16.32 29.02
C ARG A 620 2.19 17.62 29.12
N PHE A 621 1.66 18.58 29.85
CA PHE A 621 2.34 19.84 30.11
C PHE A 621 3.38 19.69 31.20
N ASN A 622 4.58 20.14 30.91
CA ASN A 622 5.69 20.30 31.84
C ASN A 622 6.19 21.76 31.81
N LYS A 623 7.25 22.11 32.52
CA LYS A 623 7.73 23.50 32.59
C LYS A 623 8.29 24.02 31.24
N ALA A 624 8.75 23.12 30.34
CA ALA A 624 9.23 23.47 29.02
C ALA A 624 8.10 23.59 27.97
N THR A 625 6.93 23.01 28.23
CA THR A 625 5.86 22.91 27.23
C THR A 625 5.44 24.30 26.73
N LEU A 626 5.39 24.44 25.39
CA LEU A 626 5.03 25.65 24.64
C LEU A 626 5.95 26.85 24.93
N LYS A 627 7.16 26.62 25.43
CA LYS A 627 8.18 27.66 25.55
C LYS A 627 8.87 27.85 24.20
N HIS A 628 9.46 29.05 24.02
CA HIS A 628 10.24 29.31 22.82
C HIS A 628 11.55 28.54 22.86
N VAL A 629 11.77 27.70 21.84
CA VAL A 629 12.95 26.84 21.69
C VAL A 629 13.74 27.23 20.44
N VAL A 630 15.06 27.27 20.54
CA VAL A 630 15.96 27.56 19.42
C VAL A 630 17.01 26.49 19.36
N LEU A 631 17.21 25.90 18.17
CA LEU A 631 18.31 24.99 17.90
C LEU A 631 19.60 25.77 17.61
N LEU A 632 20.72 25.29 18.13
CA LEU A 632 22.05 25.85 17.85
C LEU A 632 22.72 25.16 16.66
N GLN A 633 22.19 24.03 16.20
CA GLN A 633 22.63 23.27 15.04
C GLN A 633 21.44 22.99 14.12
N PRO A 634 21.65 22.84 12.80
CA PRO A 634 20.57 22.49 11.88
C PRO A 634 20.04 21.07 12.16
N ASN A 635 18.74 20.89 11.95
CA ASN A 635 18.06 19.60 12.03
C ASN A 635 17.71 19.05 10.63
N GLU A 636 17.39 17.76 10.57
CA GLU A 636 16.88 17.07 9.40
C GLU A 636 15.36 17.33 9.23
N SER A 637 15.02 18.35 8.45
CA SER A 637 13.63 18.84 8.31
C SER A 637 12.63 17.78 7.80
N ARG A 638 13.10 16.74 7.10
CA ARG A 638 12.22 15.66 6.59
C ARG A 638 11.52 14.89 7.71
N PHE A 639 12.11 14.82 8.91
CA PHE A 639 11.52 14.14 10.06
C PHE A 639 10.66 15.06 10.93
N SER A 640 10.90 16.37 10.86
CA SER A 640 10.26 17.38 11.71
C SER A 640 9.83 18.58 10.88
N PRO A 641 8.73 18.48 10.12
CA PRO A 641 8.23 19.59 9.29
C PRO A 641 7.85 20.82 10.12
N ASP A 642 7.42 20.63 11.39
CA ASP A 642 7.06 21.71 12.31
C ASP A 642 8.30 22.32 13.01
N GLY A 643 9.51 21.79 12.74
CA GLY A 643 10.78 22.28 13.28
C GLY A 643 10.93 22.03 14.80
N PRO A 644 11.69 22.89 15.49
CA PRO A 644 12.09 22.62 16.88
C PRO A 644 10.94 22.64 17.91
N VAL A 645 9.76 23.11 17.55
CA VAL A 645 8.61 23.16 18.46
C VAL A 645 8.16 21.77 18.91
N VAL A 646 8.47 20.74 18.14
CA VAL A 646 8.19 19.33 18.50
C VAL A 646 8.87 18.92 19.80
N LEU A 647 9.96 19.58 20.20
CA LEU A 647 10.67 19.33 21.46
C LEU A 647 9.93 19.85 22.69
N VAL A 648 8.90 20.65 22.52
CA VAL A 648 8.18 21.34 23.62
C VAL A 648 6.66 21.42 23.37
N ASP A 649 6.11 20.53 22.56
CA ASP A 649 4.68 20.57 22.22
C ASP A 649 3.78 19.77 23.18
N GLY A 650 4.37 19.10 24.18
CA GLY A 650 3.65 18.31 25.18
C GLY A 650 3.20 16.94 24.68
N ARG A 651 3.71 16.47 23.54
CA ARG A 651 3.36 15.19 22.93
C ARG A 651 4.58 14.30 22.78
N ASN A 652 4.46 13.06 23.19
CA ASN A 652 5.54 12.10 23.00
C ASN A 652 5.59 11.59 21.56
N GLY A 653 6.79 11.23 21.10
CA GLY A 653 7.00 10.51 19.85
C GLY A 653 6.42 9.09 19.91
N ASN A 654 6.34 8.46 18.74
CA ASN A 654 5.84 7.10 18.56
C ASN A 654 6.87 6.21 17.85
N HIS A 655 6.54 4.93 17.63
CA HIS A 655 7.44 3.96 16.97
C HIS A 655 7.54 4.12 15.45
N SER A 656 7.35 5.35 14.95
CA SER A 656 7.59 5.71 13.54
C SER A 656 8.28 7.06 13.43
N PHE A 657 9.34 7.11 12.67
CA PHE A 657 10.10 8.34 12.42
C PHE A 657 9.47 9.22 11.33
N ASP A 658 8.50 8.70 10.57
CA ASP A 658 7.87 9.39 9.43
C ASP A 658 6.60 10.19 9.78
N THR A 659 6.25 10.25 11.07
CA THR A 659 4.99 10.88 11.53
C THR A 659 5.11 12.36 11.85
N GLY A 660 6.34 12.90 11.89
CA GLY A 660 6.64 14.28 12.28
C GLY A 660 6.72 14.49 13.79
N ALA A 661 6.66 13.41 14.60
CA ALA A 661 6.69 13.47 16.07
C ALA A 661 8.11 13.49 16.66
N TRP A 662 9.15 13.55 15.84
CA TRP A 662 10.55 13.47 16.22
C TRP A 662 11.37 14.60 15.61
N LEU A 663 12.29 15.18 16.38
CA LEU A 663 13.33 16.04 15.83
C LEU A 663 14.59 15.20 15.60
N ALA A 664 15.13 15.26 14.38
CA ALA A 664 16.31 14.50 14.00
C ALA A 664 17.52 15.39 13.72
N VAL A 665 18.70 14.90 14.12
CA VAL A 665 20.00 15.42 13.68
C VAL A 665 20.85 14.27 13.13
N ALA A 666 21.71 14.57 12.15
CA ALA A 666 22.64 13.60 11.55
C ALA A 666 24.08 14.05 11.75
N GLY A 667 24.91 13.22 12.40
CA GLY A 667 26.33 13.49 12.64
C GLY A 667 26.66 14.66 13.58
N ASN A 668 25.65 15.45 13.97
CA ASN A 668 25.76 16.57 14.91
C ASN A 668 25.10 16.22 16.24
N ASP A 669 25.49 16.91 17.31
CA ASP A 669 24.76 16.86 18.58
C ASP A 669 23.48 17.69 18.47
N LEU A 670 22.42 17.29 19.18
CA LEU A 670 21.27 18.15 19.36
C LEU A 670 21.61 19.17 20.47
N GLU A 671 21.57 20.45 20.13
CA GLU A 671 21.72 21.54 21.10
C GLU A 671 20.52 22.49 20.98
N ALA A 672 19.72 22.56 22.03
CA ALA A 672 18.51 23.39 22.10
C ALA A 672 18.59 24.36 23.28
N VAL A 673 18.15 25.60 23.07
CA VAL A 673 17.98 26.60 24.14
C VAL A 673 16.52 26.91 24.29
N ILE A 674 16.00 26.69 25.50
CA ILE A 674 14.62 26.97 25.89
C ILE A 674 14.60 28.26 26.69
N ASN A 675 13.78 29.23 26.27
CA ASN A 675 13.53 30.47 27.03
C ASN A 675 12.32 30.26 27.92
N MET A 676 12.58 30.17 29.26
CA MET A 676 11.54 29.99 30.27
C MET A 676 10.67 31.26 30.48
N GLN A 677 11.07 32.40 29.91
CA GLN A 677 10.44 33.73 29.95
C GLN A 677 10.49 34.39 31.37
N ALA A 678 10.50 33.60 32.40
CA ALA A 678 10.63 34.05 33.79
C ALA A 678 11.59 33.10 34.53
N GLU A 679 12.15 33.61 35.66
CA GLU A 679 12.96 32.79 36.54
C GLU A 679 12.12 31.62 37.08
N THR A 680 12.51 30.39 36.69
CA THR A 680 11.82 29.14 37.01
C THR A 680 12.75 28.24 37.80
N ILE A 681 12.24 27.60 38.85
CA ILE A 681 12.98 26.60 39.64
C ILE A 681 12.88 25.25 38.93
N LEU A 682 14.01 24.63 38.65
CA LEU A 682 14.13 23.32 37.99
C LEU A 682 14.95 22.38 38.86
N SER A 683 14.62 21.08 38.81
CA SER A 683 15.30 20.01 39.54
C SER A 683 15.54 18.74 38.75
N SER A 684 14.92 18.61 37.57
CA SER A 684 15.21 17.51 36.63
C SER A 684 14.95 17.93 35.18
N ALA A 685 15.54 17.17 34.28
CA ALA A 685 15.28 17.23 32.85
C ALA A 685 15.30 15.81 32.28
N SER A 686 14.36 15.49 31.37
CA SER A 686 14.41 14.26 30.58
C SER A 686 14.10 14.50 29.11
N VAL A 687 14.55 13.56 28.29
CA VAL A 687 14.26 13.47 26.85
C VAL A 687 14.04 12.03 26.48
N HIS A 688 13.22 11.77 25.44
CA HIS A 688 13.13 10.44 24.84
C HIS A 688 13.95 10.40 23.54
N VAL A 689 14.60 9.26 23.32
CA VAL A 689 15.35 8.96 22.10
C VAL A 689 14.74 7.73 21.43
N TYR A 690 14.45 7.83 20.15
CA TYR A 690 13.97 6.68 19.38
C TYR A 690 15.12 5.93 18.75
N VAL A 691 15.29 4.69 19.14
CA VAL A 691 16.31 3.78 18.67
C VAL A 691 15.69 2.76 17.72
N ARG A 692 16.25 2.69 16.52
CA ARG A 692 15.89 1.72 15.51
C ARG A 692 17.09 1.47 14.59
N LYS A 693 17.87 0.46 14.91
CA LYS A 693 19.18 0.20 14.28
C LYS A 693 19.09 0.01 12.77
N ASP A 694 18.06 -0.72 12.28
CA ASP A 694 17.84 -0.94 10.85
C ASP A 694 17.50 0.33 10.06
N ALA A 695 17.07 1.39 10.72
CA ALA A 695 16.79 2.69 10.13
C ALA A 695 17.88 3.74 10.45
N TRP A 696 19.06 3.31 10.93
CA TRP A 696 20.20 4.17 11.30
C TRP A 696 19.89 5.09 12.48
N LEU A 697 18.91 4.76 13.32
CA LEU A 697 18.54 5.53 14.50
C LEU A 697 19.25 4.96 15.73
N PHE A 698 20.16 5.75 16.30
CA PHE A 698 21.02 5.32 17.41
C PHE A 698 20.74 6.11 18.68
N ASP A 699 20.99 5.47 19.83
CA ASP A 699 20.83 6.09 21.14
C ASP A 699 21.87 7.22 21.36
N ALA A 700 21.55 8.07 22.33
CA ALA A 700 22.41 9.14 22.79
C ALA A 700 23.72 8.60 23.38
N ARG A 701 24.83 9.34 23.17
CA ARG A 701 26.15 9.12 23.78
C ARG A 701 26.33 9.95 25.05
N GLY A 702 25.42 10.85 25.32
CA GLY A 702 25.41 11.67 26.51
C GLY A 702 24.27 12.67 26.52
N PHE A 703 23.96 13.14 27.71
CA PHE A 703 22.92 14.14 27.95
C PHE A 703 23.44 15.15 28.97
N SER A 704 23.28 16.44 28.70
CA SER A 704 23.65 17.48 29.66
C SER A 704 22.65 18.64 29.69
N VAL A 705 22.56 19.26 30.87
CA VAL A 705 21.67 20.38 31.17
C VAL A 705 22.50 21.54 31.72
N SER A 706 22.36 22.70 31.10
CA SER A 706 22.97 23.93 31.55
C SER A 706 21.93 25.03 31.72
N VAL A 707 22.06 25.86 32.74
CA VAL A 707 21.13 26.93 33.05
C VAL A 707 21.79 28.30 32.99
N SER A 708 21.00 29.32 32.66
CA SER A 708 21.45 30.70 32.57
C SER A 708 20.33 31.66 32.96
N SER A 709 20.70 32.82 33.51
CA SER A 709 19.77 33.95 33.75
C SER A 709 19.79 34.97 32.58
N ASP A 710 20.84 35.02 31.75
CA ASP A 710 21.11 36.07 30.77
C ASP A 710 21.30 35.60 29.32
N ASN A 711 21.09 34.28 29.05
CA ASN A 711 21.30 33.63 27.76
C ASN A 711 22.77 33.75 27.24
N LYS A 712 23.71 34.04 28.11
CA LYS A 712 25.13 34.20 27.74
C LYS A 712 26.03 33.33 28.60
N ASN A 713 25.84 33.41 29.88
CA ASN A 713 26.64 32.68 30.88
C ASN A 713 25.86 31.44 31.32
N TYR A 714 26.27 30.27 30.80
CA TYR A 714 25.65 28.98 31.15
C TYR A 714 26.50 28.25 32.19
N LYS A 715 25.82 27.73 33.19
CA LYS A 715 26.38 26.80 34.21
C LYS A 715 25.78 25.43 33.94
N GLU A 716 26.61 24.42 33.72
CA GLU A 716 26.17 23.03 33.71
C GLU A 716 25.74 22.61 35.10
N VAL A 717 24.54 22.04 35.21
CA VAL A 717 23.93 21.58 36.49
C VAL A 717 23.87 20.08 36.60
N ALA A 718 23.83 19.38 35.44
CA ALA A 718 23.91 17.92 35.34
C ALA A 718 24.45 17.49 33.99
N SER A 719 25.17 16.39 33.99
CA SER A 719 25.58 15.70 32.77
C SER A 719 25.81 14.21 33.03
N GLN A 720 25.58 13.39 31.98
CA GLN A 720 25.83 11.96 31.99
C GLN A 720 26.29 11.51 30.60
N GLU A 721 27.35 10.69 30.60
CA GLU A 721 27.81 10.00 29.40
C GLU A 721 27.21 8.60 29.34
N TYR A 722 26.90 8.13 28.11
CA TYR A 722 26.37 6.81 27.86
C TYR A 722 27.36 5.98 27.04
N LYS A 723 27.30 4.66 27.22
CA LYS A 723 28.14 3.74 26.43
C LYS A 723 27.63 3.66 25.00
N GLN A 724 28.54 3.32 24.09
CA GLN A 724 28.20 3.03 22.71
C GLN A 724 27.27 1.81 22.65
N MET A 725 26.22 1.91 21.85
CA MET A 725 25.30 0.81 21.61
C MET A 725 26.01 -0.43 21.10
N GLN A 726 25.55 -1.58 21.56
CA GLN A 726 25.93 -2.90 21.09
C GLN A 726 24.86 -3.46 20.16
N GLU A 727 25.22 -4.41 19.34
CA GLU A 727 24.26 -5.12 18.47
C GLU A 727 23.10 -5.76 19.22
N SER A 728 23.39 -6.24 20.44
CA SER A 728 22.42 -6.89 21.35
C SER A 728 21.47 -5.94 22.08
N ASP A 729 21.71 -4.62 22.04
CA ASP A 729 20.84 -3.65 22.71
C ASP A 729 19.48 -3.56 22.00
N SER A 730 18.42 -3.35 22.78
CA SER A 730 17.06 -3.32 22.27
C SER A 730 16.77 -2.03 21.50
N ASP A 731 15.99 -2.13 20.44
CA ASP A 731 15.33 -1.00 19.81
C ASP A 731 14.13 -0.55 20.64
N GLY A 732 13.71 0.70 20.47
CA GLY A 732 12.55 1.28 21.14
C GLY A 732 12.75 2.73 21.51
N ILE A 733 11.83 3.24 22.31
CA ILE A 733 11.92 4.60 22.86
C ILE A 733 12.60 4.52 24.23
N ILE A 734 13.73 5.22 24.36
CA ILE A 734 14.55 5.23 25.57
C ILE A 734 14.43 6.61 26.22
N GLU A 735 14.09 6.64 27.51
CA GLU A 735 14.09 7.88 28.30
C GLU A 735 15.45 8.07 28.97
N HIS A 736 16.01 9.27 28.80
CA HIS A 736 17.20 9.74 29.50
C HIS A 736 16.80 10.85 30.48
N GLU A 737 16.99 10.64 31.77
CA GLU A 737 16.64 11.58 32.83
C GLU A 737 17.89 12.00 33.62
N LEU A 738 17.97 13.29 33.96
CA LEU A 738 18.97 13.88 34.85
C LEU A 738 18.26 14.61 35.97
N SER A 739 18.60 14.27 37.23
CA SER A 739 18.19 14.99 38.41
C SER A 739 19.34 15.85 38.91
N PHE A 740 19.05 17.05 39.42
CA PHE A 740 20.01 18.00 39.98
C PHE A 740 19.43 18.81 41.15
N ASP A 741 20.30 19.45 41.90
CA ASP A 741 19.85 20.33 43.00
C ASP A 741 18.95 21.44 42.46
N PRO A 742 17.81 21.76 43.09
CA PRO A 742 16.91 22.80 42.62
C PRO A 742 17.66 24.11 42.36
N CYS A 743 17.54 24.59 41.15
CA CYS A 743 18.19 25.81 40.71
C CYS A 743 17.23 26.70 39.91
N LYS A 744 17.53 28.01 39.86
CA LYS A 744 16.76 29.01 39.15
C LYS A 744 17.32 29.23 37.76
N ALA A 745 16.47 29.23 36.74
CA ALA A 745 16.85 29.44 35.35
C ALA A 745 15.84 30.31 34.62
N THR A 746 16.33 31.20 33.75
CA THR A 746 15.52 31.90 32.73
C THR A 746 15.75 31.28 31.37
N TYR A 747 16.91 30.68 31.15
CA TYR A 747 17.27 29.94 29.93
C TYR A 747 17.84 28.59 30.33
N VAL A 748 17.41 27.56 29.61
CA VAL A 748 17.91 26.18 29.74
C VAL A 748 18.51 25.74 28.43
N LYS A 749 19.74 25.29 28.47
CA LYS A 749 20.39 24.67 27.31
C LYS A 749 20.43 23.15 27.53
N ILE A 750 19.83 22.45 26.62
CA ILE A 750 19.83 20.99 26.52
C ILE A 750 20.82 20.59 25.45
N LYS A 751 21.69 19.63 25.77
CA LYS A 751 22.58 19.01 24.79
C LYS A 751 22.43 17.50 24.88
N VAL A 752 22.08 16.87 23.74
CA VAL A 752 22.07 15.42 23.57
C VAL A 752 23.18 15.06 22.56
N ILE A 753 24.17 14.31 23.04
CA ILE A 753 25.34 13.93 22.25
C ILE A 753 24.97 12.75 21.37
N SER A 754 25.13 12.87 20.07
CA SER A 754 24.83 11.81 19.10
C SER A 754 25.99 10.83 18.94
N GLU A 755 25.69 9.61 18.51
CA GLU A 755 26.70 8.74 17.90
C GLU A 755 27.21 9.39 16.60
N LYS A 756 28.53 9.42 16.40
CA LYS A 756 29.12 10.12 15.25
C LYS A 756 29.35 9.21 14.04
N SER A 757 29.43 7.93 14.30
CA SER A 757 29.72 6.91 13.30
C SER A 757 29.11 5.59 13.73
N MET A 758 28.37 4.94 12.84
CA MET A 758 27.81 3.62 13.11
C MET A 758 28.93 2.64 13.47
N PRO A 759 28.72 1.81 14.51
CA PRO A 759 29.71 0.84 14.98
C PRO A 759 30.08 -0.22 13.94
N ASP A 760 31.25 -0.89 14.14
CA ASP A 760 31.78 -1.90 13.20
C ASP A 760 30.85 -3.11 12.99
N TRP A 761 29.95 -3.42 13.92
CA TRP A 761 28.97 -4.49 13.79
C TRP A 761 27.80 -4.13 12.86
N HIS A 762 27.61 -2.84 12.56
CA HIS A 762 26.53 -2.39 11.67
C HIS A 762 26.96 -2.53 10.21
N TRP A 763 26.04 -2.94 9.33
CA TRP A 763 26.36 -3.14 7.88
C TRP A 763 26.79 -1.88 7.15
N ASP A 764 26.43 -0.69 7.69
CA ASP A 764 26.86 0.63 7.20
C ASP A 764 27.87 1.29 8.15
N ALA A 765 28.72 0.50 8.78
CA ALA A 765 29.75 0.99 9.68
C ALA A 765 30.52 2.17 9.10
N GLY A 766 30.79 3.18 9.92
CA GLY A 766 31.51 4.39 9.53
C GLY A 766 30.63 5.52 8.98
N LYS A 767 29.40 5.27 8.57
CA LYS A 767 28.44 6.33 8.20
C LYS A 767 27.86 7.01 9.44
N ALA A 768 27.44 8.28 9.32
CA ALA A 768 26.79 8.99 10.40
C ALA A 768 25.35 8.48 10.60
N PRO A 769 24.98 8.06 11.82
CA PRO A 769 23.60 7.73 12.15
C PRO A 769 22.77 8.99 12.43
N PHE A 770 21.46 8.80 12.62
CA PHE A 770 20.55 9.81 13.12
C PHE A 770 20.33 9.67 14.63
N LEU A 771 20.19 10.80 15.29
CA LEU A 771 19.66 10.91 16.64
C LEU A 771 18.26 11.54 16.54
N LEU A 772 17.23 10.84 17.01
CA LEU A 772 15.86 11.30 17.05
C LEU A 772 15.45 11.58 18.49
N VAL A 773 15.01 12.82 18.76
CA VAL A 773 14.55 13.27 20.08
C VAL A 773 13.16 13.87 19.95
N ASP A 774 12.27 13.58 20.90
CA ASP A 774 10.94 14.16 20.97
C ASP A 774 10.85 15.30 22.00
N GLU A 775 10.08 15.10 23.06
CA GLU A 775 9.77 16.09 24.09
C GLU A 775 10.93 16.30 25.07
N ILE A 776 11.25 17.57 25.35
CA ILE A 776 12.10 17.97 26.47
C ILE A 776 11.20 18.22 27.69
N ILE A 777 11.36 17.42 28.69
CA ILE A 777 10.57 17.50 29.93
C ILE A 777 11.42 18.18 30.99
N LEU A 778 10.96 19.30 31.55
CA LEU A 778 11.60 20.04 32.67
C LEU A 778 10.69 20.05 33.90
N ASN A 779 11.24 19.65 35.07
CA ASN A 779 10.51 19.62 36.34
C ASN A 779 11.22 20.36 37.46
#